data_87f503a019d813112b435b5b304fb213
#
_entry.id   87f503a019d813112b435b5b304fb213
#
_cell.length_a   1.000
_cell.length_b   1.000
_cell.length_c   1.000
_cell.angle_alpha   90.00
_cell.angle_beta   90.00
_cell.angle_gamma   90.00
#
_symmetry.space_group_name_H-M   'P 1'
#
loop_
_entity.id
_entity.type
_entity.pdbx_description
1 polymer ?
#
loop_
_entity_poly.entity_id
_entity_poly.type
_entity_poly.pdbx_seq_one_letter_code
_entity_poly.pdbx_strand_id
1 'polypeptide(L)'
;MKRTVVDWNSLFPQVQSRVKRQENLCDSLRAILADQPEAAERILTTARNACEGKVILSGTMGKPFFVGKPPHWHEDMVNDGEFVVELNRMQHWNDCIIAYALTGERVFPELIVSEMADWIKSCPRPAVEGDWDEVRPNFRGPKPWSSLEGGLRMMNAWYNAFCFLMQEDFMTPALFPLFVGSVEDHAEMLMKVPPKLWPEANHNHYLSENVGLFYAGEMLQELPEAKEWQAQAERELERCAKNQLTLDGGQVEGCPLYHNVCIDMFGKWALSAKRCGVEIPSDVLQQIRNAIDYALYSLRPTGEGVPWGDSDPDDQIVQTVGLGYRVFGSREWVDAVCRIIPLEKLKKMSTRYCFSLIGVSFDSFAKAADFRTDELQLPLSNWQHQLQQVMFRTGWDKDALSVFFACRVPCQNGHGHIDPAGFDFCGLGKALLVDPGRYTYREEEMRQTIKSAKMHNTLTIGGREPFTYISSFHFANEKDGCILDLSEGENYTAAQALHTSYFPMIHQRLVAILDRSILLVWDRVDHMTGEEPVEIWYNANTLTAALQSDGTVATHDDVNFCLRASEGLRIDFQPGVISEQVDAVRPSTRIRLTDNASEKGVRNYLSVIVPYQENCPKISAVRFEEDGKTASFSIGQKKYQCNWWDDRFHFDLSCC
;
A
#
# COMPACT_ATOMS: atom_id res chain seq x y z
N MET A 1 -27.71 21.49 -14.88
CA MET A 1 -28.74 21.63 -13.78
C MET A 1 -29.21 23.07 -13.71
N LYS A 2 -30.51 23.31 -13.45
CA LYS A 2 -30.95 24.67 -13.11
C LYS A 2 -30.50 24.96 -11.68
N ARG A 3 -29.58 25.92 -11.49
CA ARG A 3 -29.17 26.35 -10.15
C ARG A 3 -30.41 26.83 -9.40
N THR A 4 -30.66 26.24 -8.23
CA THR A 4 -31.75 26.69 -7.32
C THR A 4 -31.44 28.12 -6.89
N VAL A 5 -32.47 29.00 -6.81
CA VAL A 5 -32.27 30.33 -6.25
C VAL A 5 -32.03 30.16 -4.75
N VAL A 6 -30.80 30.35 -4.32
CA VAL A 6 -30.37 30.15 -2.94
C VAL A 6 -30.45 31.43 -2.16
N ASP A 7 -31.16 31.43 -1.03
CA ASP A 7 -31.06 32.49 -0.04
C ASP A 7 -29.81 32.32 0.83
N TRP A 8 -28.74 32.99 0.43
CA TRP A 8 -27.43 32.92 1.11
C TRP A 8 -27.48 33.38 2.57
N ASN A 9 -28.38 34.34 2.89
CA ASN A 9 -28.53 34.85 4.25
C ASN A 9 -29.12 33.78 5.21
N SER A 10 -29.90 32.86 4.66
CA SER A 10 -30.48 31.76 5.41
C SER A 10 -29.55 30.54 5.40
N LEU A 11 -28.93 30.19 4.27
CA LEU A 11 -28.10 29.00 4.12
C LEU A 11 -26.78 29.05 4.91
N PHE A 12 -26.06 30.18 4.83
CA PHE A 12 -24.75 30.31 5.49
C PHE A 12 -24.83 30.07 7.01
N PRO A 13 -25.73 30.70 7.80
CA PRO A 13 -25.81 30.40 9.23
C PRO A 13 -26.21 28.95 9.56
N GLN A 14 -27.03 28.31 8.73
CA GLN A 14 -27.43 26.91 8.93
C GLN A 14 -26.24 25.97 8.78
N VAL A 15 -25.49 26.09 7.67
CA VAL A 15 -24.28 25.33 7.40
C VAL A 15 -23.24 25.57 8.50
N GLN A 16 -22.98 26.82 8.85
CA GLN A 16 -22.02 27.16 9.89
C GLN A 16 -22.40 26.57 11.25
N SER A 17 -23.69 26.69 11.63
CA SER A 17 -24.17 26.10 12.89
C SER A 17 -24.00 24.58 12.93
N ARG A 18 -24.23 23.90 11.82
CA ARG A 18 -23.99 22.45 11.72
C ARG A 18 -22.53 22.12 11.89
N VAL A 19 -21.64 22.79 11.16
CA VAL A 19 -20.19 22.52 11.22
C VAL A 19 -19.61 22.84 12.59
N LYS A 20 -20.05 23.90 13.24
CA LYS A 20 -19.62 24.26 14.62
C LYS A 20 -20.08 23.27 15.69
N ARG A 21 -21.06 22.39 15.41
CA ARG A 21 -21.45 21.30 16.32
C ARG A 21 -20.57 20.06 16.21
N GLN A 22 -19.76 19.97 15.16
CA GLN A 22 -18.76 18.89 15.04
C GLN A 22 -17.61 19.13 16.02
N GLU A 23 -16.81 18.09 16.23
CA GLU A 23 -15.55 18.20 17.00
C GLU A 23 -14.68 19.34 16.44
N ASN A 24 -14.16 20.18 17.34
CA ASN A 24 -13.34 21.33 16.91
C ASN A 24 -12.00 20.82 16.40
N LEU A 25 -11.71 21.17 15.14
CA LEU A 25 -10.54 20.71 14.43
C LEU A 25 -9.23 21.20 15.07
N CYS A 26 -9.18 22.49 15.44
CA CYS A 26 -7.99 23.07 16.05
C CYS A 26 -7.67 22.48 17.44
N ASP A 27 -8.71 22.16 18.23
CA ASP A 27 -8.52 21.54 19.54
C ASP A 27 -7.95 20.11 19.39
N SER A 28 -8.50 19.33 18.44
CA SER A 28 -7.99 17.99 18.14
C SER A 28 -6.54 18.03 17.66
N LEU A 29 -6.18 18.97 16.78
CA LEU A 29 -4.82 19.13 16.28
C LEU A 29 -3.83 19.54 17.38
N ARG A 30 -4.21 20.46 18.28
CA ARG A 30 -3.40 20.84 19.44
C ARG A 30 -3.14 19.65 20.34
N ALA A 31 -4.17 18.86 20.63
CA ALA A 31 -4.03 17.67 21.47
C ALA A 31 -3.08 16.63 20.85
N ILE A 32 -3.16 16.41 19.55
CA ILE A 32 -2.31 15.47 18.81
C ILE A 32 -0.83 15.90 18.86
N LEU A 33 -0.55 17.19 18.73
CA LEU A 33 0.80 17.73 18.60
C LEU A 33 1.42 18.17 19.92
N ALA A 34 0.69 18.10 21.04
CA ALA A 34 1.16 18.57 22.37
C ALA A 34 2.49 17.92 22.79
N ASP A 35 2.67 16.63 22.50
CA ASP A 35 3.86 15.85 22.85
C ASP A 35 4.86 15.68 21.69
N GLN A 36 4.71 16.48 20.60
CA GLN A 36 5.49 16.29 19.37
C GLN A 36 6.10 17.60 18.83
N PRO A 37 7.00 18.24 19.60
CA PRO A 37 7.56 19.54 19.23
C PRO A 37 8.32 19.55 17.89
N GLU A 38 9.05 18.49 17.57
CA GLU A 38 9.79 18.39 16.30
C GLU A 38 8.84 18.34 15.08
N ALA A 39 7.72 17.62 15.20
CA ALA A 39 6.72 17.57 14.16
C ALA A 39 6.02 18.93 14.01
N ALA A 40 5.67 19.57 15.12
CA ALA A 40 5.07 20.89 15.13
C ALA A 40 5.99 21.93 14.47
N GLU A 41 7.29 21.95 14.77
CA GLU A 41 8.27 22.87 14.16
C GLU A 41 8.41 22.65 12.65
N ARG A 42 8.50 21.39 12.21
CA ARG A 42 8.55 21.05 10.78
C ARG A 42 7.32 21.54 10.04
N ILE A 43 6.11 21.33 10.58
CA ILE A 43 4.86 21.77 10.00
C ILE A 43 4.80 23.30 9.93
N LEU A 44 5.14 23.99 11.01
CA LEU A 44 5.22 25.45 11.04
C LEU A 44 6.18 26.00 9.97
N THR A 45 7.30 25.34 9.75
CA THR A 45 8.26 25.69 8.70
C THR A 45 7.64 25.54 7.32
N THR A 46 6.94 24.41 7.05
CA THR A 46 6.25 24.16 5.79
C THR A 46 5.15 25.19 5.54
N ALA A 47 4.32 25.48 6.55
CA ALA A 47 3.25 26.46 6.45
C ALA A 47 3.78 27.89 6.20
N ARG A 48 4.87 28.28 6.84
CA ARG A 48 5.52 29.58 6.58
C ARG A 48 6.09 29.67 5.16
N ASN A 49 6.69 28.59 4.67
CA ASN A 49 7.12 28.51 3.28
C ASN A 49 5.92 28.70 2.31
N ALA A 50 4.79 28.06 2.59
CA ALA A 50 3.57 28.25 1.79
C ALA A 50 3.12 29.71 1.80
N CYS A 51 3.16 30.39 2.94
CA CYS A 51 2.88 31.83 3.02
C CYS A 51 3.85 32.68 2.20
N GLU A 52 5.04 32.19 1.88
CA GLU A 52 6.00 32.83 0.96
C GLU A 52 5.80 32.40 -0.51
N GLY A 53 4.79 31.58 -0.81
CA GLY A 53 4.54 31.02 -2.14
C GLY A 53 5.47 29.86 -2.48
N LYS A 54 6.00 29.16 -1.49
CA LYS A 54 6.92 28.02 -1.66
C LYS A 54 6.29 26.74 -1.12
N VAL A 55 6.20 25.72 -1.95
CA VAL A 55 5.66 24.40 -1.59
C VAL A 55 6.62 23.28 -2.01
N ILE A 56 6.49 22.10 -1.41
CA ILE A 56 7.23 20.90 -1.78
C ILE A 56 6.27 20.02 -2.57
N LEU A 57 6.65 19.71 -3.82
CA LEU A 57 5.86 18.96 -4.78
C LEU A 57 6.77 17.96 -5.53
N SER A 58 6.16 17.07 -6.30
CA SER A 58 6.90 16.20 -7.22
C SER A 58 7.86 17.01 -8.12
N GLY A 59 9.02 16.47 -8.42
CA GLY A 59 10.05 17.13 -9.20
C GLY A 59 10.88 18.19 -8.45
N THR A 60 10.50 18.58 -7.21
CA THR A 60 11.25 19.58 -6.41
C THR A 60 12.37 18.99 -5.54
N MET A 61 12.63 17.69 -5.65
CA MET A 61 13.62 16.96 -4.86
C MET A 61 13.46 17.14 -3.34
N GLY A 62 12.22 17.22 -2.86
CA GLY A 62 11.89 17.40 -1.44
C GLY A 62 12.24 18.77 -0.86
N LYS A 63 12.46 19.79 -1.71
CA LYS A 63 12.82 21.16 -1.28
C LYS A 63 11.67 22.13 -1.55
N PRO A 64 11.48 23.16 -0.69
CA PRO A 64 10.53 24.23 -0.96
C PRO A 64 10.84 24.93 -2.29
N PHE A 65 9.86 24.94 -3.20
CA PHE A 65 9.97 25.53 -4.54
C PHE A 65 8.95 26.66 -4.70
N PHE A 66 9.36 27.77 -5.27
CA PHE A 66 8.49 28.94 -5.45
C PHE A 66 7.49 28.70 -6.60
N VAL A 67 6.22 28.62 -6.28
CA VAL A 67 5.11 28.36 -7.23
C VAL A 67 4.33 29.61 -7.62
N GLY A 68 4.70 30.75 -7.11
CA GLY A 68 3.99 32.03 -7.31
C GLY A 68 3.17 32.46 -6.07
N LYS A 69 2.71 33.72 -6.10
CA LYS A 69 1.85 34.29 -5.06
C LYS A 69 0.89 35.28 -5.72
N PRO A 70 -0.33 34.81 -6.15
CA PRO A 70 -0.87 33.45 -6.04
C PRO A 70 -0.12 32.42 -6.87
N PRO A 71 -0.36 31.11 -6.61
CA PRO A 71 0.30 30.04 -7.35
C PRO A 71 -0.05 30.01 -8.85
N HIS A 72 0.91 29.56 -9.66
CA HIS A 72 0.73 29.36 -11.11
C HIS A 72 0.05 28.01 -11.38
N TRP A 73 -1.25 27.90 -11.16
CA TRP A 73 -2.04 26.67 -11.13
C TRP A 73 -1.97 25.78 -12.37
N HIS A 74 -1.57 26.33 -13.52
CA HIS A 74 -1.56 25.63 -14.81
C HIS A 74 -0.16 25.26 -15.30
N GLU A 75 0.89 25.73 -14.63
CA GLU A 75 2.24 25.66 -15.14
C GLU A 75 3.04 24.49 -14.55
N ASP A 76 3.58 23.63 -15.40
CA ASP A 76 4.60 22.66 -15.01
C ASP A 76 5.97 23.36 -15.03
N MET A 77 6.41 23.79 -13.86
CA MET A 77 7.64 24.58 -13.70
C MET A 77 8.91 23.72 -13.57
N VAL A 78 8.77 22.39 -13.48
CA VAL A 78 9.87 21.44 -13.24
C VAL A 78 9.95 20.32 -14.29
N ASN A 79 9.09 20.36 -15.30
CA ASN A 79 8.93 19.34 -16.32
C ASN A 79 8.58 17.96 -15.73
N ASP A 80 7.63 17.99 -14.78
CA ASP A 80 7.06 16.78 -14.14
C ASP A 80 5.53 16.96 -14.06
N GLY A 81 4.79 16.16 -14.83
CA GLY A 81 3.33 16.25 -14.86
C GLY A 81 2.66 16.12 -13.49
N GLU A 82 3.26 15.40 -12.53
CA GLU A 82 2.76 15.28 -11.16
C GLU A 82 2.84 16.62 -10.39
N PHE A 83 3.76 17.53 -10.77
CA PHE A 83 3.87 18.85 -10.15
C PHE A 83 2.55 19.64 -10.22
N VAL A 84 1.94 19.69 -11.41
CA VAL A 84 0.69 20.44 -11.62
C VAL A 84 -0.46 19.81 -10.84
N VAL A 85 -0.57 18.47 -10.85
CA VAL A 85 -1.68 17.79 -10.17
C VAL A 85 -1.55 17.90 -8.65
N GLU A 86 -0.34 17.74 -8.10
CA GLU A 86 -0.09 17.90 -6.66
C GLU A 86 -0.34 19.33 -6.19
N LEU A 87 0.08 20.35 -6.95
CA LEU A 87 -0.21 21.74 -6.64
C LEU A 87 -1.73 21.98 -6.52
N ASN A 88 -2.51 21.40 -7.44
CA ASN A 88 -3.97 21.52 -7.46
C ASN A 88 -4.69 20.62 -6.45
N ARG A 89 -4.01 19.72 -5.72
CA ARG A 89 -4.51 19.02 -4.52
C ARG A 89 -4.51 19.90 -3.28
N MET A 90 -3.72 20.99 -3.27
CA MET A 90 -3.67 22.01 -2.21
C MET A 90 -3.34 21.45 -0.82
N GLN A 91 -2.49 20.41 -0.75
CA GLN A 91 -2.16 19.74 0.53
C GLN A 91 -1.50 20.69 1.54
N HIS A 92 -0.79 21.72 1.08
CA HIS A 92 -0.17 22.74 1.93
C HIS A 92 -1.20 23.56 2.76
N TRP A 93 -2.49 23.56 2.39
CA TRP A 93 -3.51 24.15 3.24
C TRP A 93 -3.68 23.41 4.57
N ASN A 94 -3.46 22.09 4.57
CA ASN A 94 -3.50 21.32 5.81
C ASN A 94 -2.39 21.75 6.77
N ASP A 95 -1.16 22.01 6.27
CA ASP A 95 -0.08 22.56 7.09
C ASP A 95 -0.45 23.93 7.66
N CYS A 96 -1.11 24.78 6.88
CA CYS A 96 -1.59 26.09 7.33
C CYS A 96 -2.69 25.98 8.41
N ILE A 97 -3.62 25.04 8.28
CA ILE A 97 -4.65 24.76 9.30
C ILE A 97 -3.99 24.39 10.64
N ILE A 98 -3.00 23.49 10.59
CA ILE A 98 -2.30 23.07 11.79
C ILE A 98 -1.45 24.20 12.38
N ALA A 99 -0.76 24.96 11.54
CA ALA A 99 0.02 26.10 11.98
C ALA A 99 -0.86 27.14 12.71
N TYR A 100 -2.06 27.38 12.19
CA TYR A 100 -3.04 28.22 12.89
C TYR A 100 -3.47 27.61 14.23
N ALA A 101 -3.79 26.32 14.24
CA ALA A 101 -4.17 25.63 15.48
C ALA A 101 -3.10 25.75 16.56
N LEU A 102 -1.81 25.73 16.19
CA LEU A 102 -0.69 25.84 17.12
C LEU A 102 -0.38 27.27 17.58
N THR A 103 -0.52 28.27 16.68
CA THR A 103 -0.01 29.64 16.90
C THR A 103 -1.09 30.70 17.03
N GLY A 104 -2.27 30.49 16.46
CA GLY A 104 -3.31 31.51 16.31
C GLY A 104 -2.98 32.61 15.28
N GLU A 105 -1.89 32.47 14.48
CA GLU A 105 -1.46 33.47 13.52
C GLU A 105 -2.42 33.52 12.30
N ARG A 106 -3.02 34.67 12.07
CA ARG A 106 -4.05 34.86 11.02
C ARG A 106 -3.51 34.74 9.58
N VAL A 107 -2.22 34.84 9.37
CA VAL A 107 -1.60 34.72 8.03
C VAL A 107 -1.93 33.40 7.34
N PHE A 108 -2.09 32.31 8.12
CA PHE A 108 -2.39 30.98 7.61
C PHE A 108 -3.82 30.86 7.04
N PRO A 109 -4.90 31.17 7.78
CA PRO A 109 -6.23 31.18 7.20
C PRO A 109 -6.41 32.24 6.08
N GLU A 110 -5.74 33.38 6.16
CA GLU A 110 -5.74 34.40 5.12
C GLU A 110 -5.13 33.90 3.81
N LEU A 111 -4.06 33.08 3.88
CA LEU A 111 -3.50 32.39 2.71
C LEU A 111 -4.56 31.46 2.08
N ILE A 112 -5.19 30.57 2.87
CA ILE A 112 -6.18 29.61 2.38
C ILE A 112 -7.34 30.36 1.69
N VAL A 113 -7.87 31.40 2.30
CA VAL A 113 -8.95 32.21 1.73
C VAL A 113 -8.53 32.88 0.42
N SER A 114 -7.31 33.43 0.38
CA SER A 114 -6.77 34.11 -0.79
C SER A 114 -6.57 33.15 -1.96
N GLU A 115 -5.92 32.01 -1.70
CA GLU A 115 -5.66 31.00 -2.74
C GLU A 115 -6.95 30.31 -3.22
N MET A 116 -7.89 30.04 -2.33
CA MET A 116 -9.21 29.50 -2.68
C MET A 116 -9.94 30.45 -3.63
N ALA A 117 -10.00 31.73 -3.30
CA ALA A 117 -10.65 32.74 -4.13
C ALA A 117 -9.96 32.94 -5.48
N ASP A 118 -8.62 32.90 -5.49
CA ASP A 118 -7.84 32.98 -6.72
C ASP A 118 -8.01 31.75 -7.61
N TRP A 119 -7.94 30.55 -7.03
CA TRP A 119 -8.13 29.31 -7.79
C TRP A 119 -9.50 29.24 -8.46
N ILE A 120 -10.57 29.58 -7.72
CA ILE A 120 -11.95 29.61 -8.27
C ILE A 120 -12.03 30.53 -9.46
N LYS A 121 -11.35 31.68 -9.41
CA LYS A 121 -11.35 32.67 -10.49
C LYS A 121 -10.46 32.26 -11.66
N SER A 122 -9.25 31.74 -11.37
CA SER A 122 -8.20 31.48 -12.37
C SER A 122 -8.39 30.11 -13.07
N CYS A 123 -9.12 29.19 -12.42
CA CYS A 123 -9.38 27.85 -12.93
C CYS A 123 -10.89 27.61 -13.14
N PRO A 124 -11.53 28.28 -14.09
CA PRO A 124 -12.96 28.05 -14.38
C PRO A 124 -13.15 26.62 -14.90
N ARG A 125 -14.25 25.97 -14.46
CA ARG A 125 -14.56 24.60 -14.87
C ARG A 125 -14.81 24.51 -16.39
N PRO A 126 -14.12 23.58 -17.10
CA PRO A 126 -14.41 23.28 -18.49
C PRO A 126 -15.84 22.73 -18.67
N ALA A 127 -16.37 22.82 -19.88
CA ALA A 127 -17.67 22.22 -20.22
C ALA A 127 -17.62 20.70 -19.99
N VAL A 128 -18.64 20.15 -19.33
CA VAL A 128 -18.80 18.70 -19.07
C VAL A 128 -19.75 18.03 -20.06
N GLU A 129 -20.38 18.80 -20.93
CA GLU A 129 -21.31 18.37 -21.98
C GLU A 129 -20.75 18.76 -23.34
N GLY A 130 -21.08 17.99 -24.37
CA GLY A 130 -20.59 18.16 -25.74
C GLY A 130 -20.06 16.85 -26.32
N ASP A 131 -19.32 16.98 -27.42
CA ASP A 131 -18.61 15.84 -28.00
C ASP A 131 -17.59 15.28 -27.02
N TRP A 132 -17.62 13.97 -26.77
CA TRP A 132 -16.77 13.35 -25.75
C TRP A 132 -15.28 13.41 -26.08
N ASP A 133 -14.91 13.35 -27.36
CA ASP A 133 -13.53 13.45 -27.79
C ASP A 133 -12.96 14.87 -27.56
N GLU A 134 -13.82 15.90 -27.53
CA GLU A 134 -13.45 17.28 -27.19
C GLU A 134 -13.48 17.52 -25.67
N VAL A 135 -14.42 16.92 -24.97
CA VAL A 135 -14.62 17.10 -23.50
C VAL A 135 -13.55 16.35 -22.70
N ARG A 136 -13.33 15.06 -23.01
CA ARG A 136 -12.46 14.14 -22.27
C ARG A 136 -11.04 14.69 -22.01
N PRO A 137 -10.34 15.32 -22.94
CA PRO A 137 -8.98 15.83 -22.71
C PRO A 137 -8.88 16.91 -21.64
N ASN A 138 -9.98 17.60 -21.34
CA ASN A 138 -9.99 18.65 -20.33
C ASN A 138 -9.95 18.11 -18.89
N PHE A 139 -10.32 16.84 -18.70
CA PHE A 139 -10.43 16.15 -17.42
C PHE A 139 -9.42 15.02 -17.22
N ARG A 140 -8.39 14.97 -18.06
CA ARG A 140 -7.30 14.00 -18.01
C ARG A 140 -5.95 14.70 -18.08
N GLY A 141 -4.94 14.05 -17.44
CA GLY A 141 -3.56 14.55 -17.43
C GLY A 141 -3.33 15.70 -16.45
N PRO A 142 -2.16 16.38 -16.54
CA PRO A 142 -1.73 17.40 -15.57
C PRO A 142 -2.49 18.73 -15.76
N LYS A 143 -3.70 18.79 -15.24
CA LYS A 143 -4.59 19.96 -15.34
C LYS A 143 -5.34 20.20 -14.04
N PRO A 144 -5.70 21.47 -13.72
CA PRO A 144 -6.46 21.79 -12.51
C PRO A 144 -7.79 21.03 -12.38
N TRP A 145 -8.43 20.70 -13.50
CA TRP A 145 -9.70 19.98 -13.57
C TRP A 145 -9.58 18.52 -13.97
N SER A 146 -8.40 17.90 -13.84
CA SER A 146 -8.32 16.44 -13.89
C SER A 146 -9.34 15.84 -12.92
N SER A 147 -10.14 14.87 -13.38
CA SER A 147 -11.26 14.34 -12.58
C SER A 147 -10.81 13.69 -11.28
N LEU A 148 -9.69 12.94 -11.32
CA LEU A 148 -9.05 12.39 -10.13
C LEU A 148 -8.74 13.49 -9.11
N GLU A 149 -8.10 14.58 -9.56
CA GLU A 149 -7.71 15.68 -8.68
C GLU A 149 -8.92 16.41 -8.09
N GLY A 150 -10.00 16.50 -8.87
CA GLY A 150 -11.28 17.00 -8.38
C GLY A 150 -11.84 16.18 -7.22
N GLY A 151 -11.78 14.85 -7.32
CA GLY A 151 -12.19 13.93 -6.24
C GLY A 151 -11.30 14.04 -5.01
N LEU A 152 -9.98 13.95 -5.19
CA LEU A 152 -8.99 14.04 -4.11
C LEU A 152 -9.05 15.38 -3.38
N ARG A 153 -9.24 16.48 -4.10
CA ARG A 153 -9.37 17.83 -3.55
C ARG A 153 -10.60 17.95 -2.67
N MET A 154 -11.75 17.46 -3.13
CA MET A 154 -13.01 17.54 -2.38
C MET A 154 -12.96 16.75 -1.06
N MET A 155 -12.39 15.55 -1.04
CA MET A 155 -12.34 14.72 0.17
C MET A 155 -11.19 15.06 1.14
N ASN A 156 -10.25 15.92 0.76
CA ASN A 156 -9.09 16.28 1.57
C ASN A 156 -9.03 17.81 1.83
N ALA A 157 -8.20 18.54 1.11
CA ALA A 157 -7.88 19.92 1.41
C ALA A 157 -9.11 20.85 1.44
N TRP A 158 -10.05 20.69 0.51
CA TRP A 158 -11.26 21.51 0.49
C TRP A 158 -12.21 21.20 1.63
N TYR A 159 -12.41 19.92 1.96
CA TYR A 159 -13.24 19.53 3.11
C TYR A 159 -12.63 20.04 4.42
N ASN A 160 -11.31 19.85 4.60
CA ASN A 160 -10.61 20.30 5.79
C ASN A 160 -10.65 21.83 5.92
N ALA A 161 -10.39 22.56 4.82
CA ALA A 161 -10.48 24.01 4.79
C ALA A 161 -11.93 24.50 5.08
N PHE A 162 -12.93 23.85 4.50
CA PHE A 162 -14.34 24.16 4.77
C PHE A 162 -14.68 24.03 6.25
N CYS A 163 -14.35 22.88 6.88
CA CYS A 163 -14.61 22.67 8.30
C CYS A 163 -13.88 23.72 9.15
N PHE A 164 -12.59 23.92 8.89
CA PHE A 164 -11.75 24.89 9.60
C PHE A 164 -12.27 26.33 9.47
N LEU A 165 -12.50 26.81 8.25
CA LEU A 165 -12.93 28.20 8.00
C LEU A 165 -14.31 28.47 8.59
N MET A 166 -15.21 27.47 8.62
CA MET A 166 -16.52 27.58 9.26
C MET A 166 -16.43 27.59 10.78
N GLN A 167 -15.59 26.74 11.38
CA GLN A 167 -15.43 26.64 12.83
C GLN A 167 -14.77 27.89 13.42
N GLU A 168 -13.76 28.42 12.75
CA GLU A 168 -12.94 29.54 13.21
C GLU A 168 -13.38 30.92 12.66
N ASP A 169 -14.57 31.01 12.06
CA ASP A 169 -15.18 32.25 11.53
C ASP A 169 -14.40 32.96 10.41
N PHE A 170 -13.58 32.22 9.65
CA PHE A 170 -12.88 32.76 8.48
C PHE A 170 -13.68 32.61 7.17
N MET A 171 -14.66 31.72 7.12
CA MET A 171 -15.60 31.66 6.01
C MET A 171 -16.57 32.86 6.12
N THR A 172 -16.38 33.82 5.25
CA THR A 172 -17.23 35.05 5.28
C THR A 172 -18.49 34.87 4.44
N PRO A 173 -19.57 35.67 4.70
CA PRO A 173 -20.74 35.69 3.84
C PRO A 173 -20.45 36.06 2.38
N ALA A 174 -19.34 36.76 2.10
CA ALA A 174 -18.91 37.09 0.74
C ALA A 174 -18.15 35.94 0.06
N LEU A 175 -17.35 35.17 0.80
CA LEU A 175 -16.61 34.01 0.27
C LEU A 175 -17.51 32.80 0.08
N PHE A 176 -18.50 32.61 0.96
CA PHE A 176 -19.35 31.42 0.98
C PHE A 176 -20.06 31.14 -0.35
N PRO A 177 -20.71 32.10 -1.05
CA PRO A 177 -21.30 31.85 -2.35
C PRO A 177 -20.30 31.40 -3.43
N LEU A 178 -19.06 31.92 -3.41
CA LEU A 178 -18.02 31.51 -4.34
C LEU A 178 -17.58 30.07 -4.06
N PHE A 179 -17.40 29.72 -2.78
CA PHE A 179 -17.10 28.37 -2.35
C PHE A 179 -18.18 27.38 -2.78
N VAL A 180 -19.46 27.69 -2.49
CA VAL A 180 -20.58 26.82 -2.89
C VAL A 180 -20.64 26.64 -4.40
N GLY A 181 -20.51 27.70 -5.18
CA GLY A 181 -20.49 27.60 -6.65
C GLY A 181 -19.37 26.70 -7.17
N SER A 182 -18.19 26.73 -6.51
CA SER A 182 -17.09 25.84 -6.87
C SER A 182 -17.36 24.38 -6.48
N VAL A 183 -17.98 24.12 -5.32
CA VAL A 183 -18.40 22.76 -4.93
C VAL A 183 -19.45 22.21 -5.89
N GLU A 184 -20.43 23.02 -6.32
CA GLU A 184 -21.41 22.65 -7.36
C GLU A 184 -20.72 22.31 -8.69
N ASP A 185 -19.73 23.09 -9.11
CA ASP A 185 -18.96 22.83 -10.33
C ASP A 185 -18.17 21.51 -10.24
N HIS A 186 -17.56 21.19 -9.07
CA HIS A 186 -16.92 19.90 -8.81
C HIS A 186 -17.94 18.76 -8.85
N ALA A 187 -19.05 18.90 -8.14
CA ALA A 187 -20.09 17.87 -8.11
C ALA A 187 -20.65 17.59 -9.51
N GLU A 188 -20.94 18.63 -10.31
CA GLU A 188 -21.41 18.43 -11.69
C GLU A 188 -20.37 17.69 -12.56
N MET A 189 -19.10 18.04 -12.43
CA MET A 189 -18.00 17.34 -13.12
C MET A 189 -17.91 15.88 -12.66
N LEU A 190 -17.89 15.62 -11.34
CA LEU A 190 -17.78 14.29 -10.77
C LEU A 190 -18.98 13.39 -11.09
N MET A 191 -20.17 13.95 -11.24
CA MET A 191 -21.35 13.20 -11.67
C MET A 191 -21.32 12.80 -13.15
N LYS A 192 -20.73 13.60 -14.03
CA LYS A 192 -20.87 13.45 -15.48
C LYS A 192 -19.65 12.86 -16.18
N VAL A 193 -18.44 13.13 -15.71
CA VAL A 193 -17.19 12.77 -16.39
C VAL A 193 -16.68 11.39 -15.99
N PRO A 194 -16.46 11.06 -14.70
CA PRO A 194 -15.91 9.79 -14.26
C PRO A 194 -16.68 8.56 -14.75
N PRO A 195 -18.05 8.54 -14.75
CA PRO A 195 -18.77 7.36 -15.25
C PRO A 195 -18.49 7.01 -16.71
N LYS A 196 -18.07 7.99 -17.52
CA LYS A 196 -17.67 7.77 -18.91
C LYS A 196 -16.21 7.35 -19.04
N LEU A 197 -15.35 7.74 -18.09
CA LEU A 197 -13.94 7.34 -18.04
C LEU A 197 -13.77 5.91 -17.53
N TRP A 198 -14.57 5.51 -16.55
CA TRP A 198 -14.44 4.28 -15.79
C TRP A 198 -15.77 3.51 -15.70
N PRO A 199 -16.35 3.06 -16.84
CA PRO A 199 -17.67 2.45 -16.84
C PRO A 199 -17.76 1.16 -16.02
N GLU A 200 -16.64 0.45 -15.83
CA GLU A 200 -16.57 -0.80 -15.08
C GLU A 200 -16.40 -0.59 -13.56
N ALA A 201 -16.17 0.64 -13.08
CA ALA A 201 -15.94 0.96 -11.67
C ALA A 201 -14.81 0.15 -10.98
N ASN A 202 -13.84 -0.34 -11.76
CA ASN A 202 -12.75 -1.21 -11.31
C ASN A 202 -11.40 -0.50 -11.18
N HIS A 203 -11.39 0.83 -11.09
CA HIS A 203 -10.19 1.67 -11.04
C HIS A 203 -10.19 2.55 -9.79
N ASN A 204 -9.03 2.69 -9.12
CA ASN A 204 -8.87 3.50 -7.92
C ASN A 204 -9.24 4.99 -8.15
N HIS A 205 -9.03 5.53 -9.36
CA HIS A 205 -9.47 6.89 -9.70
C HIS A 205 -10.98 7.05 -9.55
N TYR A 206 -11.77 6.07 -10.04
CA TYR A 206 -13.23 6.13 -9.94
C TYR A 206 -13.71 6.09 -8.48
N LEU A 207 -13.03 5.33 -7.64
CA LEU A 207 -13.27 5.33 -6.21
C LEU A 207 -13.02 6.72 -5.61
N SER A 208 -11.86 7.33 -5.89
CA SER A 208 -11.51 8.69 -5.41
C SER A 208 -12.54 9.73 -5.81
N GLU A 209 -12.96 9.69 -7.08
CA GLU A 209 -13.91 10.63 -7.67
C GLU A 209 -15.28 10.55 -6.99
N ASN A 210 -15.75 9.33 -6.69
CA ASN A 210 -17.03 9.14 -6.02
C ASN A 210 -16.98 9.43 -4.52
N VAL A 211 -15.87 9.17 -3.83
CA VAL A 211 -15.69 9.63 -2.45
C VAL A 211 -15.68 11.15 -2.40
N GLY A 212 -14.98 11.81 -3.33
CA GLY A 212 -15.02 13.29 -3.45
C GLY A 212 -16.41 13.85 -3.70
N LEU A 213 -17.22 13.19 -4.54
CA LEU A 213 -18.62 13.56 -4.77
C LEU A 213 -19.49 13.41 -3.51
N PHE A 214 -19.27 12.33 -2.73
CA PHE A 214 -19.98 12.13 -1.46
C PHE A 214 -19.64 13.23 -0.46
N TYR A 215 -18.35 13.62 -0.36
CA TYR A 215 -17.90 14.72 0.49
C TYR A 215 -18.44 16.10 0.04
N ALA A 216 -18.56 16.35 -1.26
CA ALA A 216 -19.23 17.54 -1.77
C ALA A 216 -20.68 17.63 -1.25
N GLY A 217 -21.39 16.50 -1.25
CA GLY A 217 -22.72 16.39 -0.67
C GLY A 217 -22.75 16.59 0.86
N GLU A 218 -21.75 16.07 1.59
CA GLU A 218 -21.63 16.29 3.04
C GLU A 218 -21.39 17.77 3.38
N MET A 219 -20.53 18.45 2.63
CA MET A 219 -20.28 19.88 2.86
C MET A 219 -21.54 20.72 2.76
N LEU A 220 -22.44 20.41 1.85
CA LEU A 220 -23.59 21.22 1.49
C LEU A 220 -24.93 20.49 1.62
N GLN A 221 -25.08 19.60 2.62
CA GLN A 221 -26.28 18.76 2.79
C GLN A 221 -27.60 19.55 2.96
N GLU A 222 -27.52 20.85 3.19
CA GLU A 222 -28.66 21.75 3.22
C GLU A 222 -29.20 22.06 1.80
N LEU A 223 -28.40 21.84 0.75
CA LEU A 223 -28.86 22.02 -0.63
C LEU A 223 -29.65 20.79 -1.11
N PRO A 224 -30.74 20.97 -1.83
CA PRO A 224 -31.50 19.85 -2.41
C PRO A 224 -30.64 18.96 -3.32
N GLU A 225 -29.79 19.58 -4.11
CA GLU A 225 -28.88 18.91 -5.07
C GLU A 225 -27.86 18.00 -4.38
N ALA A 226 -27.45 18.32 -3.16
CA ALA A 226 -26.49 17.52 -2.39
C ALA A 226 -26.97 16.07 -2.15
N LYS A 227 -28.30 15.87 -2.03
CA LYS A 227 -28.88 14.52 -1.90
C LYS A 227 -28.73 13.71 -3.19
N GLU A 228 -28.81 14.35 -4.35
CA GLU A 228 -28.61 13.68 -5.64
C GLU A 228 -27.13 13.28 -5.78
N TRP A 229 -26.19 14.16 -5.35
CA TRP A 229 -24.75 13.88 -5.38
C TRP A 229 -24.41 12.69 -4.49
N GLN A 230 -24.91 12.68 -3.24
CA GLN A 230 -24.68 11.57 -2.32
C GLN A 230 -25.30 10.27 -2.85
N ALA A 231 -26.54 10.28 -3.31
CA ALA A 231 -27.22 9.11 -3.81
C ALA A 231 -26.54 8.51 -5.07
N GLN A 232 -25.96 9.35 -5.94
CA GLN A 232 -25.13 8.84 -7.04
C GLN A 232 -23.83 8.25 -6.53
N ALA A 233 -23.13 8.98 -5.66
CA ALA A 233 -21.87 8.51 -5.07
C ALA A 233 -22.03 7.17 -4.36
N GLU A 234 -23.08 7.00 -3.54
CA GLU A 234 -23.38 5.73 -2.86
C GLU A 234 -23.50 4.56 -3.83
N ARG A 235 -24.33 4.70 -4.86
CA ARG A 235 -24.48 3.64 -5.87
C ARG A 235 -23.16 3.26 -6.54
N GLU A 236 -22.35 4.26 -6.88
CA GLU A 236 -21.07 4.03 -7.56
C GLU A 236 -19.99 3.51 -6.59
N LEU A 237 -20.00 3.93 -5.33
CA LEU A 237 -19.09 3.41 -4.30
C LEU A 237 -19.40 1.94 -3.95
N GLU A 238 -20.68 1.55 -3.92
CA GLU A 238 -21.07 0.14 -3.82
C GLU A 238 -20.56 -0.68 -5.02
N ARG A 239 -20.65 -0.12 -6.24
CA ARG A 239 -20.08 -0.75 -7.43
C ARG A 239 -18.55 -0.85 -7.36
N CYS A 240 -17.88 0.22 -6.88
CA CYS A 240 -16.44 0.19 -6.65
C CYS A 240 -16.06 -0.91 -5.65
N ALA A 241 -16.77 -1.03 -4.52
CA ALA A 241 -16.48 -2.08 -3.55
C ALA A 241 -16.60 -3.48 -4.16
N LYS A 242 -17.69 -3.75 -4.90
CA LYS A 242 -17.93 -5.05 -5.56
C LYS A 242 -16.93 -5.38 -6.67
N ASN A 243 -16.39 -4.37 -7.36
CA ASN A 243 -15.51 -4.56 -8.51
C ASN A 243 -14.02 -4.37 -8.18
N GLN A 244 -13.68 -3.74 -7.06
CA GLN A 244 -12.30 -3.48 -6.65
C GLN A 244 -11.86 -4.26 -5.42
N LEU A 245 -12.79 -4.77 -4.60
CA LEU A 245 -12.46 -5.61 -3.47
C LEU A 245 -12.90 -7.05 -3.71
N THR A 246 -12.02 -7.97 -3.39
CA THR A 246 -12.36 -9.40 -3.37
C THR A 246 -13.22 -9.73 -2.14
N LEU A 247 -13.87 -10.88 -2.13
CA LEU A 247 -14.69 -11.29 -0.99
C LEU A 247 -13.88 -11.50 0.30
N ASP A 248 -12.61 -11.88 0.15
CA ASP A 248 -11.64 -12.04 1.24
C ASP A 248 -10.86 -10.75 1.56
N GLY A 249 -11.22 -9.63 0.93
CA GLY A 249 -10.78 -8.28 1.28
C GLY A 249 -9.61 -7.73 0.46
N GLY A 250 -9.01 -8.50 -0.41
CA GLY A 250 -7.93 -8.01 -1.25
C GLY A 250 -8.40 -6.96 -2.27
N GLN A 251 -7.59 -5.95 -2.56
CA GLN A 251 -7.85 -5.00 -3.64
C GLN A 251 -7.30 -5.57 -4.95
N VAL A 252 -8.07 -5.49 -6.05
CA VAL A 252 -7.82 -6.22 -7.31
C VAL A 252 -6.49 -5.89 -8.00
N GLU A 253 -5.89 -4.75 -7.72
CA GLU A 253 -4.56 -4.39 -8.25
C GLU A 253 -3.44 -5.22 -7.60
N GLY A 254 -3.70 -5.81 -6.42
CA GLY A 254 -2.91 -6.89 -5.83
C GLY A 254 -1.54 -6.48 -5.26
N CYS A 255 -1.31 -5.19 -5.02
CA CYS A 255 -0.14 -4.70 -4.31
C CYS A 255 -0.52 -3.92 -3.05
N PRO A 256 0.23 -4.04 -1.93
CA PRO A 256 -0.13 -3.45 -0.64
C PRO A 256 -0.32 -1.93 -0.64
N LEU A 257 0.48 -1.17 -1.39
CA LEU A 257 0.36 0.29 -1.46
C LEU A 257 -1.01 0.71 -2.01
N TYR A 258 -1.39 0.22 -3.19
CA TYR A 258 -2.68 0.56 -3.81
C TYR A 258 -3.85 0.00 -3.04
N HIS A 259 -3.67 -1.16 -2.38
CA HIS A 259 -4.63 -1.67 -1.42
C HIS A 259 -4.90 -0.62 -0.32
N ASN A 260 -3.87 -0.15 0.38
CA ASN A 260 -4.00 0.82 1.47
C ASN A 260 -4.62 2.15 0.99
N VAL A 261 -4.23 2.64 -0.19
CA VAL A 261 -4.82 3.84 -0.81
C VAL A 261 -6.33 3.67 -1.02
N CYS A 262 -6.77 2.53 -1.56
CA CYS A 262 -8.19 2.27 -1.76
C CYS A 262 -8.95 2.12 -0.45
N ILE A 263 -8.38 1.43 0.54
CA ILE A 263 -9.05 1.23 1.83
C ILE A 263 -9.15 2.53 2.62
N ASP A 264 -8.16 3.42 2.52
CA ASP A 264 -8.26 4.78 3.06
C ASP A 264 -9.50 5.51 2.50
N MET A 265 -9.73 5.42 1.20
CA MET A 265 -10.88 6.05 0.55
C MET A 265 -12.22 5.41 0.96
N PHE A 266 -12.32 4.08 1.00
CA PHE A 266 -13.52 3.40 1.50
C PHE A 266 -13.79 3.73 2.98
N GLY A 267 -12.76 3.81 3.79
CA GLY A 267 -12.88 4.20 5.20
C GLY A 267 -13.35 5.65 5.37
N LYS A 268 -12.84 6.56 4.55
CA LYS A 268 -13.33 7.96 4.50
C LYS A 268 -14.80 8.02 4.14
N TRP A 269 -15.22 7.26 3.13
CA TRP A 269 -16.64 7.13 2.81
C TRP A 269 -17.45 6.61 3.99
N ALA A 270 -17.01 5.54 4.65
CA ALA A 270 -17.71 4.96 5.80
C ALA A 270 -17.86 5.96 6.96
N LEU A 271 -16.83 6.75 7.25
CA LEU A 271 -16.90 7.81 8.27
C LEU A 271 -17.83 8.95 7.86
N SER A 272 -17.78 9.39 6.61
CA SER A 272 -18.64 10.44 6.07
C SER A 272 -20.10 9.98 6.06
N ALA A 273 -20.39 8.76 5.61
CA ALA A 273 -21.72 8.16 5.64
C ALA A 273 -22.30 8.13 7.06
N LYS A 274 -21.50 7.73 8.05
CA LYS A 274 -21.89 7.77 9.47
C LYS A 274 -22.26 9.17 9.96
N ARG A 275 -21.48 10.21 9.56
CA ARG A 275 -21.79 11.61 9.91
C ARG A 275 -23.06 12.11 9.23
N CYS A 276 -23.35 11.65 8.02
CA CYS A 276 -24.54 12.00 7.26
C CYS A 276 -25.78 11.16 7.64
N GLY A 277 -25.64 10.13 8.46
CA GLY A 277 -26.74 9.20 8.79
C GLY A 277 -27.13 8.28 7.61
N VAL A 278 -26.19 8.02 6.71
CA VAL A 278 -26.34 7.10 5.56
C VAL A 278 -25.87 5.70 5.96
N GLU A 279 -26.68 4.69 5.65
CA GLU A 279 -26.36 3.29 5.92
C GLU A 279 -25.67 2.64 4.71
N ILE A 280 -24.47 2.11 4.91
CA ILE A 280 -23.76 1.32 3.91
C ILE A 280 -24.23 -0.14 4.02
N PRO A 281 -24.48 -0.86 2.90
CA PRO A 281 -24.88 -2.27 2.92
C PRO A 281 -23.89 -3.14 3.71
N SER A 282 -24.41 -4.08 4.48
CA SER A 282 -23.61 -4.89 5.39
C SER A 282 -22.58 -5.78 4.71
N ASP A 283 -22.85 -6.26 3.49
CA ASP A 283 -21.91 -7.00 2.65
C ASP A 283 -20.73 -6.13 2.24
N VAL A 284 -20.95 -4.88 1.85
CA VAL A 284 -19.91 -3.90 1.52
C VAL A 284 -19.07 -3.56 2.77
N LEU A 285 -19.70 -3.32 3.91
CA LEU A 285 -18.97 -3.11 5.17
C LEU A 285 -18.10 -4.31 5.53
N GLN A 286 -18.58 -5.55 5.29
CA GLN A 286 -17.79 -6.73 5.54
C GLN A 286 -16.59 -6.86 4.60
N GLN A 287 -16.73 -6.51 3.31
CA GLN A 287 -15.59 -6.44 2.38
C GLN A 287 -14.55 -5.42 2.84
N ILE A 288 -14.97 -4.22 3.26
CA ILE A 288 -14.06 -3.19 3.80
C ILE A 288 -13.38 -3.69 5.08
N ARG A 289 -14.10 -4.40 5.97
CA ARG A 289 -13.51 -4.99 7.17
C ARG A 289 -12.44 -6.02 6.82
N ASN A 290 -12.72 -6.95 5.91
CA ASN A 290 -11.77 -7.96 5.44
C ASN A 290 -10.54 -7.29 4.79
N ALA A 291 -10.73 -6.15 4.13
CA ALA A 291 -9.64 -5.41 3.51
C ALA A 291 -8.69 -4.77 4.55
N ILE A 292 -9.20 -4.38 5.72
CA ILE A 292 -8.34 -3.93 6.83
C ILE A 292 -7.55 -5.11 7.41
N ASP A 293 -8.13 -6.32 7.47
CA ASP A 293 -7.39 -7.52 7.83
C ASP A 293 -6.24 -7.78 6.85
N TYR A 294 -6.47 -7.71 5.53
CA TYR A 294 -5.39 -7.83 4.53
C TYR A 294 -4.25 -6.82 4.79
N ALA A 295 -4.59 -5.55 5.01
CA ALA A 295 -3.60 -4.53 5.32
C ALA A 295 -2.76 -4.90 6.55
N LEU A 296 -3.41 -5.35 7.63
CA LEU A 296 -2.73 -5.76 8.85
C LEU A 296 -1.77 -6.94 8.63
N TYR A 297 -2.20 -7.96 7.85
CA TYR A 297 -1.35 -9.12 7.57
C TYR A 297 -0.19 -8.80 6.64
N SER A 298 -0.30 -7.78 5.78
CA SER A 298 0.80 -7.28 4.95
C SER A 298 1.80 -6.39 5.72
N LEU A 299 1.57 -6.12 7.02
CA LEU A 299 2.52 -5.44 7.90
C LEU A 299 3.65 -6.41 8.29
N ARG A 300 4.89 -6.06 7.95
CA ARG A 300 6.09 -6.78 8.37
C ARG A 300 6.33 -6.62 9.89
N PRO A 301 7.00 -7.58 10.54
CA PRO A 301 7.48 -7.40 11.92
C PRO A 301 8.42 -6.21 12.13
N THR A 302 9.03 -5.68 11.07
CA THR A 302 9.83 -4.45 11.08
C THR A 302 9.00 -3.18 11.28
N GLY A 303 7.68 -3.28 11.14
CA GLY A 303 6.75 -2.15 11.27
C GLY A 303 6.52 -1.37 9.96
N GLU A 304 6.81 -1.97 8.84
CA GLU A 304 6.64 -1.44 7.49
C GLU A 304 5.77 -2.37 6.64
N GLY A 305 5.16 -1.86 5.59
CA GLY A 305 4.44 -2.67 4.62
C GLY A 305 5.38 -3.55 3.79
N VAL A 306 4.88 -4.67 3.31
CA VAL A 306 5.60 -5.48 2.31
C VAL A 306 5.64 -4.70 0.99
N PRO A 307 6.84 -4.46 0.40
CA PRO A 307 6.98 -3.68 -0.83
C PRO A 307 6.68 -4.52 -2.09
N TRP A 308 5.65 -5.36 -2.05
CA TRP A 308 5.30 -6.26 -3.15
C TRP A 308 4.73 -5.50 -4.35
N GLY A 309 5.25 -5.80 -5.54
CA GLY A 309 4.86 -5.11 -6.76
C GLY A 309 5.20 -3.61 -6.68
N ASP A 310 4.30 -2.76 -7.20
CA ASP A 310 4.48 -1.30 -7.13
C ASP A 310 4.17 -0.74 -5.74
N SER A 311 4.85 -1.26 -4.71
CA SER A 311 4.72 -0.80 -3.32
C SER A 311 6.06 -0.34 -2.77
N ASP A 312 6.03 0.56 -1.81
CA ASP A 312 7.16 0.94 -0.98
C ASP A 312 7.03 0.30 0.41
N PRO A 313 8.13 0.06 1.13
CA PRO A 313 8.08 -0.34 2.53
C PRO A 313 7.71 0.89 3.39
N ASP A 314 6.44 1.29 3.36
CA ASP A 314 5.93 2.47 4.06
C ASP A 314 5.12 2.10 5.31
N ASP A 315 4.64 3.14 5.99
CA ASP A 315 3.87 3.04 7.21
C ASP A 315 2.36 3.35 7.02
N GLN A 316 1.88 3.39 5.78
CA GLN A 316 0.47 3.72 5.46
C GLN A 316 -0.52 2.73 6.08
N ILE A 317 -0.11 1.49 6.30
CA ILE A 317 -0.89 0.47 7.02
C ILE A 317 -1.35 0.96 8.39
N VAL A 318 -0.53 1.71 9.10
CA VAL A 318 -0.87 2.28 10.42
C VAL A 318 -2.09 3.18 10.30
N GLN A 319 -2.14 4.03 9.28
CA GLN A 319 -3.32 4.86 8.99
C GLN A 319 -4.54 3.99 8.67
N THR A 320 -4.40 2.99 7.81
CA THR A 320 -5.48 2.08 7.40
C THR A 320 -6.07 1.36 8.63
N VAL A 321 -5.24 0.84 9.52
CA VAL A 321 -5.67 0.17 10.76
C VAL A 321 -6.34 1.16 11.72
N GLY A 322 -5.79 2.36 11.89
CA GLY A 322 -6.39 3.42 12.72
C GLY A 322 -7.77 3.83 12.22
N LEU A 323 -7.93 3.98 10.91
CA LEU A 323 -9.21 4.25 10.26
C LEU A 323 -10.20 3.09 10.47
N GLY A 324 -9.73 1.84 10.31
CA GLY A 324 -10.53 0.65 10.57
C GLY A 324 -11.07 0.61 12.00
N TYR A 325 -10.24 0.96 12.98
CA TYR A 325 -10.69 1.09 14.36
C TYR A 325 -11.83 2.13 14.51
N ARG A 326 -11.71 3.29 13.87
CA ARG A 326 -12.74 4.35 13.93
C ARG A 326 -14.06 3.92 13.30
N VAL A 327 -14.00 3.12 12.23
CA VAL A 327 -15.20 2.61 11.54
C VAL A 327 -15.82 1.46 12.30
N PHE A 328 -15.03 0.45 12.72
CA PHE A 328 -15.52 -0.85 13.21
C PHE A 328 -15.33 -1.07 14.71
N GLY A 329 -14.49 -0.27 15.39
CA GLY A 329 -14.21 -0.43 16.82
C GLY A 329 -13.34 -1.63 17.19
N SER A 330 -12.65 -2.27 16.24
CA SER A 330 -11.81 -3.45 16.50
C SER A 330 -10.51 -3.07 17.21
N ARG A 331 -10.45 -3.35 18.53
CA ARG A 331 -9.27 -3.09 19.35
C ARG A 331 -8.10 -4.01 19.06
N GLU A 332 -8.40 -5.22 18.58
CA GLU A 332 -7.41 -6.25 18.25
C GLU A 332 -6.45 -5.79 17.14
N TRP A 333 -6.94 -5.05 16.14
CA TRP A 333 -6.08 -4.48 15.09
C TRP A 333 -5.06 -3.49 15.65
N VAL A 334 -5.50 -2.62 16.56
CA VAL A 334 -4.63 -1.63 17.21
C VAL A 334 -3.63 -2.32 18.14
N ASP A 335 -4.06 -3.33 18.91
CA ASP A 335 -3.16 -4.14 19.75
C ASP A 335 -2.08 -4.83 18.91
N ALA A 336 -2.46 -5.46 17.77
CA ALA A 336 -1.51 -6.11 16.87
C ALA A 336 -0.42 -5.14 16.35
N VAL A 337 -0.82 -3.96 15.90
CA VAL A 337 0.14 -2.94 15.44
C VAL A 337 1.06 -2.49 16.59
N CYS A 338 0.52 -2.30 17.79
CA CYS A 338 1.30 -1.85 18.96
C CYS A 338 2.27 -2.91 19.51
N ARG A 339 2.08 -4.18 19.18
CA ARG A 339 3.04 -5.25 19.50
C ARG A 339 4.25 -5.22 18.58
N ILE A 340 4.06 -4.79 17.34
CA ILE A 340 5.09 -4.67 16.32
C ILE A 340 5.80 -3.33 16.42
N ILE A 341 5.04 -2.23 16.52
CA ILE A 341 5.57 -0.87 16.48
C ILE A 341 5.44 -0.21 17.86
N PRO A 342 6.53 0.24 18.48
CA PRO A 342 6.48 0.95 19.75
C PRO A 342 5.58 2.19 19.70
N LEU A 343 4.81 2.44 20.76
CA LEU A 343 3.84 3.53 20.83
C LEU A 343 4.45 4.90 20.49
N GLU A 344 5.67 5.17 20.94
CA GLU A 344 6.38 6.43 20.64
C GLU A 344 6.71 6.58 19.14
N LYS A 345 6.99 5.46 18.45
CA LYS A 345 7.17 5.47 17.00
C LYS A 345 5.82 5.68 16.31
N LEU A 346 4.74 5.03 16.77
CA LEU A 346 3.37 5.22 16.26
C LEU A 346 2.90 6.67 16.37
N LYS A 347 3.18 7.34 17.48
CA LYS A 347 2.87 8.77 17.65
C LYS A 347 3.58 9.63 16.61
N LYS A 348 4.85 9.36 16.32
CA LYS A 348 5.61 10.08 15.27
C LYS A 348 5.09 9.80 13.86
N MET A 349 4.67 8.57 13.58
CA MET A 349 4.09 8.17 12.31
C MET A 349 2.71 8.82 12.12
N SER A 350 1.85 8.80 13.13
CA SER A 350 0.49 9.33 13.06
C SER A 350 0.42 10.83 12.75
N THR A 351 1.45 11.62 13.11
CA THR A 351 1.49 13.04 12.72
C THR A 351 1.65 13.27 11.23
N ARG A 352 2.27 12.34 10.50
CA ARG A 352 2.36 12.41 9.04
C ARG A 352 0.99 12.29 8.38
N TYR A 353 0.08 11.54 8.99
CA TYR A 353 -1.25 11.19 8.46
C TYR A 353 -2.40 11.98 9.09
N CYS A 354 -2.18 12.79 10.11
CA CYS A 354 -3.18 13.68 10.69
C CYS A 354 -3.89 14.57 9.65
N PHE A 355 -3.22 14.80 8.54
CA PHE A 355 -3.67 15.69 7.48
C PHE A 355 -4.76 15.14 6.57
N SER A 356 -4.75 13.84 6.29
CA SER A 356 -5.75 13.25 5.42
C SER A 356 -7.04 12.92 6.17
N LEU A 357 -6.93 12.70 7.48
CA LEU A 357 -8.02 12.26 8.35
C LEU A 357 -7.92 12.94 9.70
N ILE A 358 -8.18 14.23 9.73
CA ILE A 358 -8.04 15.06 10.93
C ILE A 358 -8.73 14.38 12.12
N GLY A 359 -7.93 14.06 13.17
CA GLY A 359 -8.40 13.44 14.41
C GLY A 359 -8.62 11.92 14.38
N VAL A 360 -8.49 11.24 13.24
CA VAL A 360 -8.91 9.83 13.11
C VAL A 360 -7.86 8.82 13.60
N SER A 361 -6.61 8.91 13.14
CA SER A 361 -5.62 7.86 13.42
C SER A 361 -4.98 7.99 14.80
N PHE A 362 -4.76 9.21 15.28
CA PHE A 362 -4.05 9.45 16.53
C PHE A 362 -4.85 9.01 17.76
N ASP A 363 -6.14 9.36 17.85
CA ASP A 363 -6.98 8.99 18.99
C ASP A 363 -7.07 7.47 19.15
N SER A 364 -7.00 6.72 18.06
CA SER A 364 -6.99 5.25 18.06
C SER A 364 -5.73 4.69 18.74
N PHE A 365 -4.54 5.24 18.44
CA PHE A 365 -3.28 4.76 19.00
C PHE A 365 -2.93 5.37 20.36
N ALA A 366 -3.42 6.56 20.68
CA ALA A 366 -3.27 7.14 22.01
C ALA A 366 -3.88 6.27 23.13
N LYS A 367 -4.96 5.54 22.80
CA LYS A 367 -5.65 4.60 23.69
C LYS A 367 -5.12 3.17 23.60
N ALA A 368 -4.10 2.92 22.80
CA ALA A 368 -3.63 1.56 22.50
C ALA A 368 -3.20 0.77 23.75
N ALA A 369 -2.65 1.44 24.77
CA ALA A 369 -2.27 0.81 26.04
C ALA A 369 -3.48 0.16 26.73
N ASP A 370 -4.68 0.74 26.58
CA ASP A 370 -5.93 0.23 27.16
C ASP A 370 -6.49 -0.99 26.40
N PHE A 371 -5.96 -1.26 25.20
CA PHE A 371 -6.42 -2.34 24.35
C PHE A 371 -5.56 -3.60 24.44
N ARG A 372 -4.39 -3.50 25.08
CA ARG A 372 -3.43 -4.60 25.14
C ARG A 372 -4.02 -5.76 25.92
N THR A 373 -4.02 -6.93 25.30
CA THR A 373 -4.46 -8.21 25.90
C THR A 373 -3.23 -9.06 26.20
N ASP A 374 -3.37 -10.03 27.13
CA ASP A 374 -2.29 -10.97 27.41
C ASP A 374 -1.99 -11.82 26.19
N GLU A 375 -3.03 -12.23 25.46
CA GLU A 375 -2.94 -13.02 24.25
C GLU A 375 -3.82 -12.43 23.14
N LEU A 376 -3.22 -12.18 21.97
CA LEU A 376 -3.94 -11.69 20.81
C LEU A 376 -4.61 -12.83 20.07
N GLN A 377 -5.92 -12.73 19.86
CA GLN A 377 -6.75 -13.78 19.24
C GLN A 377 -6.82 -13.70 17.70
N LEU A 378 -5.87 -13.03 17.06
CA LEU A 378 -5.80 -12.98 15.60
C LEU A 378 -5.09 -14.23 15.05
N PRO A 379 -5.60 -14.84 13.97
CA PRO A 379 -4.91 -15.91 13.26
C PRO A 379 -3.47 -15.52 12.88
N LEU A 380 -2.61 -16.50 12.71
CA LEU A 380 -1.22 -16.27 12.29
C LEU A 380 -1.05 -16.34 10.77
N SER A 381 -2.09 -16.67 10.04
CA SER A 381 -2.12 -16.74 8.58
C SER A 381 -3.35 -16.04 8.00
N ASN A 382 -3.20 -15.59 6.76
CA ASN A 382 -4.27 -15.02 5.94
C ASN A 382 -4.09 -15.47 4.49
N TRP A 383 -5.12 -16.09 3.92
CA TRP A 383 -5.11 -16.55 2.53
C TRP A 383 -6.10 -15.73 1.69
N GLN A 384 -5.57 -15.00 0.74
CA GLN A 384 -6.32 -14.22 -0.24
C GLN A 384 -6.52 -15.06 -1.52
N HIS A 385 -7.59 -15.82 -1.54
CA HIS A 385 -7.86 -16.80 -2.61
C HIS A 385 -7.96 -16.16 -3.99
N GLN A 386 -8.62 -14.99 -4.10
CA GLN A 386 -8.79 -14.33 -5.40
C GLN A 386 -7.52 -13.58 -5.84
N LEU A 387 -6.70 -13.10 -4.91
CA LEU A 387 -5.41 -12.48 -5.23
C LEU A 387 -4.28 -13.49 -5.40
N GLN A 388 -4.48 -14.76 -5.02
CA GLN A 388 -3.44 -15.77 -5.01
C GLN A 388 -2.23 -15.33 -4.17
N GLN A 389 -2.51 -14.85 -2.96
CA GLN A 389 -1.54 -14.38 -1.97
C GLN A 389 -1.78 -15.03 -0.63
N VAL A 390 -0.71 -15.37 0.07
CA VAL A 390 -0.76 -15.92 1.43
C VAL A 390 0.23 -15.16 2.30
N MET A 391 -0.22 -14.75 3.48
CA MET A 391 0.61 -14.16 4.52
C MET A 391 0.56 -15.05 5.74
N PHE A 392 1.71 -15.42 6.30
CA PHE A 392 1.77 -16.21 7.53
C PHE A 392 2.99 -15.85 8.37
N ARG A 393 2.85 -16.02 9.70
CA ARG A 393 3.83 -15.57 10.67
C ARG A 393 3.87 -16.45 11.91
N THR A 394 4.93 -16.34 12.71
CA THR A 394 5.06 -17.08 13.97
C THR A 394 4.47 -16.34 15.17
N GLY A 395 4.17 -15.07 15.03
CA GLY A 395 3.64 -14.22 16.10
C GLY A 395 3.35 -12.81 15.61
N TRP A 396 2.78 -12.00 16.51
CA TRP A 396 2.48 -10.58 16.30
C TRP A 396 3.47 -9.66 17.04
N ASP A 397 4.71 -10.09 17.18
CA ASP A 397 5.78 -9.31 17.78
C ASP A 397 6.86 -8.96 16.74
N LYS A 398 7.75 -8.04 17.12
CA LYS A 398 8.81 -7.54 16.22
C LYS A 398 9.84 -8.60 15.80
N ASP A 399 9.99 -9.67 16.58
CA ASP A 399 11.00 -10.70 16.33
C ASP A 399 10.42 -11.91 15.59
N ALA A 400 9.11 -11.92 15.32
CA ALA A 400 8.42 -12.98 14.60
C ALA A 400 9.00 -13.22 13.21
N LEU A 401 8.98 -14.48 12.76
CA LEU A 401 9.15 -14.79 11.34
C LEU A 401 7.85 -14.44 10.60
N SER A 402 7.98 -13.85 9.42
CA SER A 402 6.86 -13.49 8.57
C SER A 402 7.18 -13.73 7.11
N VAL A 403 6.23 -14.31 6.39
CA VAL A 403 6.28 -14.57 4.95
C VAL A 403 5.07 -13.92 4.29
N PHE A 404 5.31 -13.19 3.22
CA PHE A 404 4.32 -12.85 2.20
C PHE A 404 4.66 -13.67 0.96
N PHE A 405 3.73 -14.47 0.45
CA PHE A 405 3.95 -15.38 -0.68
C PHE A 405 2.84 -15.20 -1.71
N ALA A 406 3.19 -15.04 -2.98
CA ALA A 406 2.24 -14.77 -4.03
C ALA A 406 2.52 -15.58 -5.31
N CYS A 407 1.45 -16.02 -5.97
CA CYS A 407 1.55 -16.70 -7.25
C CYS A 407 0.43 -16.26 -8.18
N ARG A 408 0.50 -15.02 -8.66
CA ARG A 408 -0.48 -14.48 -9.61
C ARG A 408 0.20 -13.89 -10.83
N VAL A 409 -0.52 -13.78 -11.92
CA VAL A 409 -0.12 -12.93 -13.04
C VAL A 409 -0.21 -11.46 -12.63
N PRO A 410 0.59 -10.55 -13.22
CA PRO A 410 0.40 -9.12 -13.05
C PRO A 410 -1.03 -8.72 -13.37
N CYS A 411 -1.62 -7.87 -12.53
CA CYS A 411 -3.01 -7.45 -12.72
C CYS A 411 -3.17 -6.54 -13.94
N GLN A 412 -4.42 -6.37 -14.37
CA GLN A 412 -4.76 -5.55 -15.56
C GLN A 412 -4.26 -4.10 -15.48
N ASN A 413 -4.07 -3.55 -14.28
CA ASN A 413 -3.57 -2.20 -14.08
C ASN A 413 -2.03 -2.13 -13.99
N GLY A 414 -1.33 -3.26 -14.20
CA GLY A 414 0.12 -3.31 -14.37
C GLY A 414 0.96 -3.02 -13.13
N HIS A 415 0.38 -2.98 -11.93
CA HIS A 415 1.13 -2.76 -10.68
C HIS A 415 1.85 -4.01 -10.15
N GLY A 416 1.68 -5.16 -10.78
CA GLY A 416 2.45 -6.37 -10.51
C GLY A 416 3.84 -6.35 -11.15
N HIS A 417 4.70 -7.29 -10.71
CA HIS A 417 6.02 -7.54 -11.28
C HIS A 417 6.07 -8.94 -11.91
N ILE A 418 7.21 -9.32 -12.47
CA ILE A 418 7.42 -10.66 -13.08
C ILE A 418 7.95 -11.60 -12.00
N ASP A 419 7.11 -11.98 -11.06
CA ASP A 419 7.47 -12.61 -9.81
C ASP A 419 6.60 -13.83 -9.40
N PRO A 420 6.14 -14.69 -10.34
CA PRO A 420 5.27 -15.81 -9.99
C PRO A 420 5.96 -16.74 -8.98
N ALA A 421 5.21 -17.17 -7.97
CA ALA A 421 5.68 -17.95 -6.82
C ALA A 421 6.84 -17.26 -6.06
N GLY A 422 6.85 -15.91 -6.05
CA GLY A 422 7.80 -15.12 -5.29
C GLY A 422 7.34 -14.91 -3.83
N PHE A 423 8.29 -14.55 -2.96
CA PHE A 423 8.00 -14.29 -1.56
C PHE A 423 8.86 -13.17 -0.98
N ASP A 424 8.39 -12.61 0.13
CA ASP A 424 9.12 -11.69 1.01
C ASP A 424 9.23 -12.30 2.40
N PHE A 425 10.39 -12.18 3.06
CA PHE A 425 10.68 -12.84 4.32
C PHE A 425 11.36 -11.93 5.34
N CYS A 426 10.78 -11.87 6.52
CA CYS A 426 11.32 -11.17 7.69
C CYS A 426 11.55 -12.14 8.85
N GLY A 427 12.52 -11.82 9.70
CA GLY A 427 12.76 -12.55 10.93
C GLY A 427 13.66 -11.77 11.89
N LEU A 428 13.47 -11.96 13.18
CA LEU A 428 14.27 -11.33 14.25
C LEU A 428 14.34 -9.78 14.14
N GLY A 429 13.26 -9.16 13.70
CA GLY A 429 13.18 -7.70 13.58
C GLY A 429 13.81 -7.12 12.32
N LYS A 430 14.19 -7.93 11.33
CA LYS A 430 14.80 -7.50 10.07
C LYS A 430 14.12 -8.14 8.85
N ALA A 431 13.93 -7.36 7.79
CA ALA A 431 13.60 -7.88 6.47
C ALA A 431 14.87 -8.52 5.87
N LEU A 432 14.84 -9.80 5.56
CA LEU A 432 16.01 -10.61 5.22
C LEU A 432 16.11 -10.94 3.73
N LEU A 433 15.07 -11.54 3.16
CA LEU A 433 14.93 -11.82 1.73
C LEU A 433 13.73 -11.03 1.22
N VAL A 434 13.97 -10.00 0.42
CA VAL A 434 12.97 -8.95 0.19
C VAL A 434 12.56 -8.83 -1.27
N ASP A 435 11.34 -8.35 -1.47
CA ASP A 435 10.95 -7.78 -2.75
C ASP A 435 11.72 -6.48 -3.01
N PRO A 436 12.14 -6.19 -4.25
CA PRO A 436 12.97 -5.02 -4.55
C PRO A 436 12.20 -3.69 -4.50
N GLY A 437 10.86 -3.69 -4.40
CA GLY A 437 10.03 -2.48 -4.41
C GLY A 437 9.81 -1.89 -5.82
N ARG A 438 9.13 -0.74 -5.91
CA ARG A 438 8.66 -0.19 -7.19
C ARG A 438 9.65 0.71 -7.93
N TYR A 439 10.48 1.47 -7.23
CA TYR A 439 11.42 2.47 -7.72
C TYR A 439 10.73 3.70 -8.36
N THR A 440 10.22 3.60 -9.59
CA THR A 440 9.62 4.72 -10.34
C THR A 440 8.54 4.25 -11.29
N TYR A 441 7.75 5.16 -11.86
CA TYR A 441 6.81 4.87 -12.96
C TYR A 441 7.33 5.30 -14.33
N ARG A 442 8.47 5.99 -14.39
CA ARG A 442 9.11 6.35 -15.66
C ARG A 442 9.63 5.12 -16.39
N GLU A 443 9.49 5.11 -17.71
CA GLU A 443 10.05 4.06 -18.58
C GLU A 443 11.58 4.26 -18.67
N GLU A 444 12.30 3.44 -17.91
CA GLU A 444 13.76 3.42 -17.91
C GLU A 444 14.31 2.03 -17.56
N GLU A 445 15.57 1.79 -17.86
CA GLU A 445 16.23 0.48 -17.71
C GLU A 445 16.17 -0.05 -16.28
N MET A 446 16.33 0.80 -15.26
CA MET A 446 16.26 0.39 -13.86
C MET A 446 14.84 -0.06 -13.48
N ARG A 447 13.80 0.61 -13.97
CA ARG A 447 12.41 0.19 -13.78
C ARG A 447 12.15 -1.20 -14.35
N GLN A 448 12.58 -1.43 -15.59
CA GLN A 448 12.47 -2.75 -16.23
C GLN A 448 13.28 -3.81 -15.46
N THR A 449 14.48 -3.47 -15.00
CA THR A 449 15.33 -4.37 -14.21
C THR A 449 14.62 -4.79 -12.93
N ILE A 450 14.11 -3.85 -12.14
CA ILE A 450 13.43 -4.10 -10.87
C ILE A 450 12.21 -5.01 -11.06
N LYS A 451 11.46 -4.83 -12.14
CA LYS A 451 10.30 -5.68 -12.45
C LYS A 451 10.65 -7.08 -12.96
N SER A 452 11.92 -7.39 -13.24
CA SER A 452 12.32 -8.68 -13.79
C SER A 452 12.36 -9.79 -12.72
N ALA A 453 12.07 -11.03 -13.12
CA ALA A 453 12.06 -12.19 -12.21
C ALA A 453 13.38 -12.39 -11.44
N LYS A 454 14.50 -12.03 -12.04
CA LYS A 454 15.83 -12.16 -11.41
C LYS A 454 16.06 -11.20 -10.24
N MET A 455 15.22 -10.21 -10.07
CA MET A 455 15.27 -9.29 -8.92
C MET A 455 14.43 -9.76 -7.74
N HIS A 456 13.56 -10.75 -7.93
CA HIS A 456 12.65 -11.29 -6.93
C HIS A 456 13.13 -12.64 -6.37
N ASN A 457 12.53 -13.04 -5.24
CA ASN A 457 12.80 -14.35 -4.62
C ASN A 457 11.99 -15.44 -5.35
N THR A 458 12.37 -15.75 -6.59
CA THR A 458 11.69 -16.72 -7.46
C THR A 458 12.67 -17.55 -8.28
N LEU A 459 12.16 -18.32 -9.25
CA LEU A 459 12.96 -19.23 -10.08
C LEU A 459 12.82 -18.83 -11.54
N THR A 460 13.92 -18.95 -12.31
CA THR A 460 13.92 -18.81 -13.78
C THR A 460 14.44 -20.09 -14.45
N ILE A 461 13.92 -20.38 -15.65
CA ILE A 461 14.30 -21.57 -16.44
C ILE A 461 14.84 -21.13 -17.81
N GLY A 462 16.01 -21.61 -18.18
CA GLY A 462 16.67 -21.31 -19.45
C GLY A 462 17.04 -19.82 -19.59
N GLY A 463 17.20 -19.10 -18.49
CA GLY A 463 17.46 -17.65 -18.49
C GLY A 463 16.30 -16.78 -18.97
N ARG A 464 15.11 -17.36 -19.16
CA ARG A 464 13.90 -16.67 -19.69
C ARG A 464 13.12 -16.00 -18.56
N GLU A 465 12.51 -14.86 -18.87
CA GLU A 465 11.50 -14.26 -18.00
C GLU A 465 10.18 -15.06 -18.10
N PRO A 466 9.42 -15.23 -17.00
CA PRO A 466 8.10 -15.86 -17.00
C PRO A 466 7.09 -15.19 -17.93
N PHE A 467 7.14 -13.85 -17.98
CA PHE A 467 6.29 -13.00 -18.82
C PHE A 467 7.15 -12.03 -19.60
N THR A 468 6.57 -11.42 -20.65
CA THR A 468 7.29 -10.42 -21.44
C THR A 468 6.93 -9.02 -20.94
N TYR A 469 7.91 -8.25 -20.52
CA TYR A 469 7.77 -6.82 -20.21
C TYR A 469 7.53 -6.04 -21.51
N ILE A 470 6.46 -5.24 -21.56
CA ILE A 470 6.14 -4.36 -22.69
C ILE A 470 6.36 -2.90 -22.27
N SER A 471 5.86 -2.51 -21.08
CA SER A 471 6.04 -1.20 -20.48
C SER A 471 5.83 -1.27 -18.98
N SER A 472 6.02 -0.17 -18.25
CA SER A 472 5.82 -0.09 -16.79
C SER A 472 4.51 -0.71 -16.30
N PHE A 473 3.47 -0.73 -17.12
CA PHE A 473 2.13 -1.17 -16.75
C PHE A 473 1.56 -2.27 -17.64
N HIS A 474 2.33 -2.80 -18.58
CA HIS A 474 1.85 -3.80 -19.53
C HIS A 474 2.83 -4.94 -19.71
N PHE A 475 2.28 -6.14 -19.71
CA PHE A 475 2.98 -7.40 -19.93
C PHE A 475 2.33 -8.17 -21.09
N ALA A 476 3.03 -9.14 -21.60
CA ALA A 476 2.52 -10.09 -22.59
C ALA A 476 2.94 -11.51 -22.26
N ASN A 477 2.26 -12.49 -22.85
CA ASN A 477 2.49 -13.93 -22.64
C ASN A 477 2.31 -14.38 -21.20
N GLU A 478 1.47 -13.68 -20.46
CA GLU A 478 1.12 -14.02 -19.07
C GLU A 478 0.46 -15.41 -19.04
N LYS A 479 0.79 -16.17 -18.01
CA LYS A 479 0.21 -17.49 -17.73
C LYS A 479 -0.28 -17.54 -16.30
N ASP A 480 -1.34 -18.28 -16.12
CA ASP A 480 -1.94 -18.46 -14.81
C ASP A 480 -0.99 -19.14 -13.82
N GLY A 481 -1.06 -18.68 -12.60
CA GLY A 481 -0.48 -19.28 -11.43
C GLY A 481 -1.49 -19.26 -10.29
N CYS A 482 -1.35 -20.15 -9.34
CA CYS A 482 -2.24 -20.22 -8.18
C CYS A 482 -1.51 -20.71 -6.93
N ILE A 483 -2.07 -20.30 -5.78
CA ILE A 483 -1.79 -20.94 -4.50
C ILE A 483 -2.71 -22.16 -4.40
N LEU A 484 -2.11 -23.33 -4.22
CA LEU A 484 -2.83 -24.61 -4.18
C LEU A 484 -3.32 -24.96 -2.79
N ASP A 485 -2.50 -24.68 -1.78
CA ASP A 485 -2.78 -25.07 -0.39
C ASP A 485 -2.11 -24.13 0.61
N LEU A 486 -2.70 -24.05 1.79
CA LEU A 486 -2.13 -23.49 3.01
C LEU A 486 -2.36 -24.52 4.12
N SER A 487 -1.30 -25.19 4.53
CA SER A 487 -1.31 -26.23 5.55
C SER A 487 -0.73 -25.70 6.85
N GLU A 488 -1.41 -25.92 7.95
CA GLU A 488 -0.99 -25.50 9.30
C GLU A 488 -0.91 -26.73 10.22
N GLY A 489 0.17 -26.85 10.96
CA GLY A 489 0.39 -27.88 11.97
C GLY A 489 0.99 -27.27 13.24
N GLU A 490 1.21 -28.10 14.26
CA GLU A 490 1.71 -27.64 15.55
C GLU A 490 3.08 -26.91 15.41
N ASN A 491 3.95 -27.40 14.52
CA ASN A 491 5.31 -26.92 14.35
C ASN A 491 5.61 -26.40 12.93
N TYR A 492 4.60 -26.15 12.11
CA TYR A 492 4.78 -25.63 10.77
C TYR A 492 3.57 -24.84 10.26
N THR A 493 3.83 -23.93 9.35
CA THR A 493 2.87 -23.36 8.42
C THR A 493 3.52 -23.37 7.04
N ALA A 494 2.84 -23.92 6.03
CA ALA A 494 3.34 -24.11 4.69
C ALA A 494 2.31 -23.69 3.65
N ALA A 495 2.75 -22.96 2.64
CA ALA A 495 1.94 -22.60 1.48
C ALA A 495 2.57 -23.15 0.21
N GLN A 496 1.72 -23.63 -0.71
CA GLN A 496 2.13 -24.25 -1.96
C GLN A 496 1.55 -23.50 -3.15
N ALA A 497 2.37 -23.26 -4.17
CA ALA A 497 1.99 -22.58 -5.39
C ALA A 497 2.39 -23.38 -6.64
N LEU A 498 1.71 -23.09 -7.75
CA LEU A 498 1.99 -23.64 -9.07
C LEU A 498 1.82 -22.55 -10.12
N HIS A 499 2.70 -22.51 -11.14
CA HIS A 499 2.48 -21.75 -12.36
C HIS A 499 3.02 -22.46 -13.61
N THR A 500 2.48 -22.08 -14.76
CA THR A 500 2.80 -22.70 -16.06
C THR A 500 3.53 -21.75 -17.02
N SER A 501 4.14 -20.70 -16.49
CA SER A 501 4.81 -19.65 -17.28
C SER A 501 5.93 -20.16 -18.18
N TYR A 502 6.49 -21.33 -17.86
CA TYR A 502 7.55 -21.99 -18.62
C TYR A 502 7.07 -23.19 -19.45
N PHE A 503 5.75 -23.28 -19.72
CA PHE A 503 5.18 -24.42 -20.44
C PHE A 503 6.08 -24.92 -21.59
N PRO A 504 6.32 -26.25 -21.75
CA PRO A 504 5.66 -27.38 -21.08
C PRO A 504 6.16 -27.69 -19.66
N MET A 505 7.20 -27.01 -19.17
CA MET A 505 7.66 -27.16 -17.80
C MET A 505 6.69 -26.49 -16.83
N ILE A 506 6.45 -27.14 -15.71
CA ILE A 506 5.55 -26.67 -14.64
C ILE A 506 6.40 -26.44 -13.40
N HIS A 507 6.35 -25.24 -12.86
CA HIS A 507 7.01 -24.90 -11.61
C HIS A 507 6.00 -24.98 -10.46
N GLN A 508 6.34 -25.75 -9.44
CA GLN A 508 5.66 -25.79 -8.15
C GLN A 508 6.65 -25.32 -7.08
N ARG A 509 6.19 -24.51 -6.18
CA ARG A 509 6.98 -24.04 -5.03
C ARG A 509 6.19 -24.20 -3.74
N LEU A 510 6.88 -24.71 -2.73
CA LEU A 510 6.41 -24.73 -1.35
C LEU A 510 7.30 -23.80 -0.52
N VAL A 511 6.68 -22.91 0.24
CA VAL A 511 7.34 -22.03 1.22
C VAL A 511 6.76 -22.35 2.59
N ALA A 512 7.61 -22.70 3.56
CA ALA A 512 7.17 -23.09 4.88
C ALA A 512 8.01 -22.46 5.99
N ILE A 513 7.36 -22.09 7.10
CA ILE A 513 8.03 -21.84 8.38
C ILE A 513 7.94 -23.13 9.20
N LEU A 514 9.08 -23.65 9.63
CA LEU A 514 9.20 -24.86 10.42
C LEU A 514 9.80 -24.55 11.79
N ASP A 515 9.35 -25.26 12.83
CA ASP A 515 9.85 -25.15 14.22
C ASP A 515 9.97 -23.67 14.68
N ARG A 516 9.09 -22.80 14.16
CA ARG A 516 9.00 -21.34 14.40
C ARG A 516 10.31 -20.56 14.13
N SER A 517 11.30 -21.16 13.48
CA SER A 517 12.67 -20.62 13.35
C SER A 517 13.34 -20.86 12.00
N ILE A 518 12.75 -21.65 11.14
CA ILE A 518 13.35 -22.08 9.87
C ILE A 518 12.41 -21.69 8.73
N LEU A 519 12.93 -21.03 7.70
CA LEU A 519 12.26 -20.90 6.41
C LEU A 519 12.75 -22.03 5.50
N LEU A 520 11.83 -22.84 4.99
CA LEU A 520 12.07 -23.85 3.97
C LEU A 520 11.48 -23.36 2.65
N VAL A 521 12.28 -23.45 1.59
CA VAL A 521 11.80 -23.25 0.21
C VAL A 521 12.11 -24.53 -0.56
N TRP A 522 11.05 -25.15 -1.10
CA TRP A 522 11.16 -26.35 -1.92
C TRP A 522 10.58 -26.08 -3.30
N ASP A 523 11.45 -26.08 -4.31
CA ASP A 523 11.07 -25.95 -5.71
C ASP A 523 11.03 -27.31 -6.39
N ARG A 524 10.00 -27.55 -7.16
CA ARG A 524 9.86 -28.70 -8.07
C ARG A 524 9.54 -28.20 -9.46
N VAL A 525 10.29 -28.69 -10.44
CA VAL A 525 10.03 -28.41 -11.86
C VAL A 525 9.78 -29.73 -12.57
N ASP A 526 8.58 -29.88 -13.10
CA ASP A 526 8.17 -31.02 -13.89
C ASP A 526 8.42 -30.80 -15.39
N HIS A 527 8.55 -31.88 -16.16
CA HIS A 527 8.70 -31.90 -17.61
C HIS A 527 9.97 -31.22 -18.14
N MET A 528 11.06 -31.23 -17.36
CA MET A 528 12.36 -30.73 -17.83
C MET A 528 12.84 -31.50 -19.08
N THR A 529 13.31 -30.78 -20.09
CA THR A 529 13.81 -31.37 -21.34
C THR A 529 15.28 -31.77 -21.24
N GLY A 530 16.03 -31.26 -20.24
CA GLY A 530 17.40 -31.53 -19.98
C GLY A 530 18.41 -30.55 -20.58
N GLU A 531 17.90 -29.50 -21.26
CA GLU A 531 18.77 -28.51 -21.92
C GLU A 531 18.78 -27.15 -21.20
N GLU A 532 17.78 -26.91 -20.37
CA GLU A 532 17.61 -25.63 -19.71
C GLU A 532 18.23 -25.60 -18.31
N PRO A 533 19.11 -24.63 -18.01
CA PRO A 533 19.53 -24.38 -16.64
C PRO A 533 18.36 -23.84 -15.80
N VAL A 534 18.36 -24.19 -14.53
CA VAL A 534 17.42 -23.60 -13.55
C VAL A 534 18.22 -22.67 -12.66
N GLU A 535 17.72 -21.47 -12.47
CA GLU A 535 18.30 -20.48 -11.58
C GLU A 535 17.27 -20.10 -10.51
N ILE A 536 17.63 -20.28 -9.23
CA ILE A 536 16.83 -19.84 -8.09
C ILE A 536 17.47 -18.56 -7.55
N TRP A 537 16.66 -17.53 -7.37
CA TRP A 537 17.11 -16.20 -6.98
C TRP A 537 16.59 -15.82 -5.60
N TYR A 538 17.48 -15.23 -4.78
CA TYR A 538 17.14 -14.63 -3.51
C TYR A 538 17.74 -13.22 -3.44
N ASN A 539 16.89 -12.20 -3.27
CA ASN A 539 17.31 -10.82 -3.08
C ASN A 539 17.54 -10.56 -1.59
N ALA A 540 18.79 -10.72 -1.16
CA ALA A 540 19.21 -10.57 0.23
C ALA A 540 19.38 -9.09 0.59
N ASN A 541 18.72 -8.66 1.66
CA ASN A 541 18.80 -7.30 2.21
C ASN A 541 20.13 -7.05 2.96
N THR A 542 21.26 -7.29 2.28
CA THR A 542 22.60 -7.19 2.84
C THR A 542 23.65 -7.05 1.74
N LEU A 543 24.85 -6.60 2.09
CA LEU A 543 26.05 -6.64 1.26
C LEU A 543 27.11 -7.62 1.82
N THR A 544 26.81 -8.32 2.91
CA THR A 544 27.76 -9.13 3.65
C THR A 544 27.64 -10.63 3.38
N ALA A 545 26.75 -11.03 2.45
CA ALA A 545 26.54 -12.44 2.12
C ALA A 545 27.83 -13.10 1.56
N ALA A 546 28.23 -14.21 2.15
CA ALA A 546 29.44 -14.94 1.77
C ALA A 546 29.21 -16.46 1.80
N LEU A 547 29.85 -17.17 0.86
CA LEU A 547 29.85 -18.64 0.80
C LEU A 547 30.93 -19.17 1.73
N GLN A 548 30.54 -20.00 2.69
CA GLN A 548 31.42 -20.69 3.63
C GLN A 548 32.03 -21.95 3.00
N SER A 549 33.12 -22.44 3.59
CA SER A 549 33.82 -23.63 3.09
C SER A 549 32.98 -24.92 3.09
N ASP A 550 31.95 -24.96 3.93
CA ASP A 550 31.00 -26.09 3.98
C ASP A 550 29.87 -25.98 2.96
N GLY A 551 29.82 -24.89 2.17
CA GLY A 551 28.78 -24.60 1.16
C GLY A 551 27.54 -23.92 1.73
N THR A 552 27.59 -23.41 2.95
CA THR A 552 26.53 -22.54 3.53
C THR A 552 26.79 -21.10 3.11
N VAL A 553 25.75 -20.38 2.67
CA VAL A 553 25.78 -18.93 2.57
C VAL A 553 25.47 -18.36 3.94
N ALA A 554 26.27 -17.42 4.43
CA ALA A 554 26.03 -16.71 5.69
C ALA A 554 26.16 -15.20 5.48
N THR A 555 25.39 -14.42 6.23
CA THR A 555 25.50 -12.97 6.29
C THR A 555 26.18 -12.52 7.59
N HIS A 556 26.68 -11.29 7.63
CA HIS A 556 27.48 -10.76 8.74
C HIS A 556 27.05 -9.32 9.10
N ASP A 557 25.77 -9.19 9.48
CA ASP A 557 25.13 -7.96 9.96
C ASP A 557 24.74 -8.12 11.44
N ASP A 558 23.96 -7.20 11.99
CA ASP A 558 23.42 -7.33 13.37
C ASP A 558 22.39 -8.46 13.47
N VAL A 559 21.53 -8.58 12.45
CA VAL A 559 20.60 -9.70 12.27
C VAL A 559 20.93 -10.35 10.95
N ASN A 560 21.08 -11.65 10.97
CA ASN A 560 21.64 -12.46 9.92
C ASN A 560 20.71 -13.58 9.47
N PHE A 561 21.04 -14.20 8.36
CA PHE A 561 20.56 -15.53 7.99
C PHE A 561 21.68 -16.40 7.44
N CYS A 562 21.54 -17.70 7.59
CA CYS A 562 22.30 -18.65 6.82
C CYS A 562 21.37 -19.45 5.90
N LEU A 563 21.90 -19.80 4.72
CA LEU A 563 21.20 -20.58 3.70
C LEU A 563 22.05 -21.77 3.30
N ARG A 564 21.44 -22.94 3.35
CA ARG A 564 22.03 -24.16 2.79
C ARG A 564 21.07 -24.76 1.77
N ALA A 565 21.56 -24.97 0.56
CA ALA A 565 20.81 -25.63 -0.50
C ALA A 565 21.11 -27.12 -0.62
N SER A 566 20.22 -27.86 -1.30
CA SER A 566 20.48 -29.24 -1.70
C SER A 566 21.72 -29.35 -2.56
N GLU A 567 22.34 -30.52 -2.55
CA GLU A 567 23.56 -30.80 -3.29
C GLU A 567 23.38 -30.63 -4.81
N GLY A 568 24.47 -30.34 -5.53
CA GLY A 568 24.49 -30.19 -6.98
C GLY A 568 24.26 -28.74 -7.48
N LEU A 569 23.83 -27.83 -6.62
CA LEU A 569 23.64 -26.43 -6.99
C LEU A 569 24.93 -25.63 -6.87
N ARG A 570 25.25 -24.87 -7.91
CA ARG A 570 26.34 -23.89 -7.86
C ARG A 570 25.77 -22.59 -7.26
N ILE A 571 26.50 -22.01 -6.32
CA ILE A 571 26.13 -20.74 -5.65
C ILE A 571 27.06 -19.65 -6.11
N ASP A 572 26.50 -18.52 -6.53
CA ASP A 572 27.24 -17.29 -6.79
C ASP A 572 26.42 -16.04 -6.37
N PHE A 573 27.09 -14.89 -6.34
CA PHE A 573 26.52 -13.62 -5.89
C PHE A 573 26.49 -12.62 -7.04
N GLN A 574 25.39 -11.93 -7.18
CA GLN A 574 25.18 -10.90 -8.19
C GLN A 574 24.82 -9.56 -7.50
N PRO A 575 25.19 -8.41 -8.10
CA PRO A 575 24.70 -7.12 -7.62
C PRO A 575 23.17 -7.07 -7.68
N GLY A 576 22.55 -6.60 -6.61
CA GLY A 576 21.13 -6.35 -6.51
C GLY A 576 20.86 -4.90 -6.11
N VAL A 577 19.61 -4.51 -6.16
CA VAL A 577 19.12 -3.22 -5.65
C VAL A 577 17.80 -3.40 -4.90
N ILE A 578 17.54 -2.48 -3.97
CA ILE A 578 16.28 -2.36 -3.24
C ILE A 578 15.86 -0.89 -3.31
N SER A 579 14.60 -0.66 -3.64
CA SER A 579 13.98 0.65 -3.63
C SER A 579 13.08 0.77 -2.40
N GLU A 580 13.40 1.69 -1.51
CA GLU A 580 12.63 1.98 -0.29
C GLU A 580 11.79 3.25 -0.42
N GLN A 581 12.00 3.99 -1.49
CA GLN A 581 11.27 5.21 -1.83
C GLN A 581 11.37 5.50 -3.33
N VAL A 582 10.46 6.32 -3.81
CA VAL A 582 10.41 6.73 -5.22
C VAL A 582 11.75 7.34 -5.65
N ASP A 583 12.21 6.96 -6.86
CA ASP A 583 13.41 7.46 -7.52
C ASP A 583 14.73 7.20 -6.77
N ALA A 584 14.73 6.30 -5.80
CA ALA A 584 15.93 5.95 -5.06
C ALA A 584 16.11 4.44 -4.94
N VAL A 585 17.33 3.98 -5.13
CA VAL A 585 17.74 2.60 -4.90
C VAL A 585 18.99 2.55 -4.03
N ARG A 586 19.11 1.50 -3.25
CA ARG A 586 20.33 1.15 -2.54
C ARG A 586 20.83 -0.24 -2.97
N PRO A 587 22.13 -0.51 -2.88
CA PRO A 587 22.66 -1.80 -3.25
C PRO A 587 22.21 -2.92 -2.30
N SER A 588 22.06 -4.11 -2.87
CA SER A 588 21.80 -5.37 -2.17
C SER A 588 22.60 -6.50 -2.81
N THR A 589 22.49 -7.70 -2.26
CA THR A 589 23.10 -8.90 -2.84
C THR A 589 22.03 -9.87 -3.33
N ARG A 590 22.11 -10.27 -4.60
CA ARG A 590 21.32 -11.39 -5.11
C ARG A 590 22.13 -12.68 -4.99
N ILE A 591 21.60 -13.66 -4.29
CA ILE A 591 22.15 -15.00 -4.20
C ILE A 591 21.52 -15.80 -5.33
N ARG A 592 22.36 -16.37 -6.21
CA ARG A 592 21.90 -17.21 -7.30
C ARG A 592 22.34 -18.64 -7.07
N LEU A 593 21.38 -19.56 -7.09
CA LEU A 593 21.61 -21.00 -7.09
C LEU A 593 21.36 -21.52 -8.52
N THR A 594 22.33 -22.14 -9.15
CA THR A 594 22.23 -22.59 -10.54
C THR A 594 22.36 -24.11 -10.62
N ASP A 595 21.39 -24.75 -11.26
CA ASP A 595 21.48 -26.15 -11.70
C ASP A 595 21.70 -26.19 -13.21
N ASN A 596 22.84 -26.76 -13.62
CA ASN A 596 23.18 -27.02 -15.01
C ASN A 596 23.01 -28.50 -15.37
N ALA A 597 22.31 -29.28 -14.56
CA ALA A 597 22.08 -30.70 -14.82
C ALA A 597 21.35 -30.92 -16.14
N SER A 598 21.69 -31.99 -16.83
CA SER A 598 21.10 -32.41 -18.10
C SER A 598 19.99 -33.46 -17.93
N GLU A 599 19.49 -33.64 -16.71
CA GLU A 599 18.48 -34.65 -16.41
C GLU A 599 17.10 -34.20 -16.93
N LYS A 600 16.39 -35.16 -17.52
CA LYS A 600 15.01 -34.97 -17.99
C LYS A 600 14.00 -35.38 -16.92
N GLY A 601 12.81 -34.83 -17.00
CA GLY A 601 11.70 -35.21 -16.11
C GLY A 601 11.51 -34.25 -14.95
N VAL A 602 11.55 -34.75 -13.72
CA VAL A 602 11.30 -33.96 -12.50
C VAL A 602 12.61 -33.55 -11.87
N ARG A 603 12.75 -32.29 -11.49
CA ARG A 603 13.87 -31.81 -10.67
C ARG A 603 13.33 -31.15 -9.40
N ASN A 604 14.00 -31.41 -8.30
CA ASN A 604 13.67 -30.87 -6.98
C ASN A 604 14.87 -30.09 -6.43
N TYR A 605 14.58 -28.96 -5.79
CA TYR A 605 15.57 -28.09 -5.14
C TYR A 605 15.07 -27.70 -3.77
N LEU A 606 15.94 -27.79 -2.77
CA LEU A 606 15.63 -27.45 -1.39
C LEU A 606 16.58 -26.37 -0.90
N SER A 607 16.02 -25.31 -0.31
CA SER A 607 16.78 -24.29 0.41
C SER A 607 16.27 -24.22 1.85
N VAL A 608 17.18 -24.40 2.79
CA VAL A 608 16.95 -24.27 4.24
C VAL A 608 17.59 -22.96 4.69
N ILE A 609 16.78 -22.04 5.22
CA ILE A 609 17.19 -20.70 5.60
C ILE A 609 16.88 -20.48 7.08
N VAL A 610 17.88 -20.07 7.86
CA VAL A 610 17.74 -19.89 9.30
C VAL A 610 18.21 -18.48 9.69
N PRO A 611 17.32 -17.63 10.20
CA PRO A 611 17.72 -16.35 10.80
C PRO A 611 18.51 -16.57 12.10
N TYR A 612 19.52 -15.72 12.34
CA TYR A 612 20.32 -15.75 13.57
C TYR A 612 20.90 -14.37 13.90
N GLN A 613 21.32 -14.16 15.15
CA GLN A 613 22.01 -12.95 15.59
C GLN A 613 23.50 -13.16 15.84
N GLU A 614 23.87 -14.05 16.75
CA GLU A 614 25.26 -14.19 17.19
C GLU A 614 26.01 -15.30 16.44
N ASN A 615 25.51 -16.53 16.49
CA ASN A 615 26.20 -17.70 15.97
C ASN A 615 25.46 -18.31 14.78
N CYS A 616 26.15 -18.42 13.66
CA CYS A 616 25.61 -19.08 12.46
C CYS A 616 25.26 -20.54 12.76
N PRO A 617 23.98 -20.94 12.65
CA PRO A 617 23.57 -22.32 12.84
C PRO A 617 24.21 -23.24 11.79
N LYS A 618 24.71 -24.40 12.22
CA LYS A 618 25.25 -25.37 11.30
C LYS A 618 24.15 -26.18 10.65
N ILE A 619 23.88 -25.90 9.37
CA ILE A 619 22.95 -26.68 8.54
C ILE A 619 23.72 -27.74 7.79
N SER A 620 23.23 -28.98 7.79
CA SER A 620 23.91 -30.12 7.13
C SER A 620 22.91 -31.13 6.58
N ALA A 621 23.39 -32.03 5.73
CA ALA A 621 22.64 -33.15 5.15
C ALA A 621 21.31 -32.70 4.45
N VAL A 622 21.34 -31.57 3.74
CA VAL A 622 20.19 -31.09 2.94
C VAL A 622 20.13 -31.96 1.68
N ARG A 623 19.19 -32.90 1.65
CA ARG A 623 19.07 -33.86 0.56
C ARG A 623 17.65 -34.36 0.37
N PHE A 624 17.39 -34.93 -0.80
CA PHE A 624 16.19 -35.69 -1.10
C PHE A 624 16.46 -37.20 -0.91
N GLU A 625 15.43 -37.91 -0.48
CA GLU A 625 15.43 -39.38 -0.51
C GLU A 625 15.14 -39.86 -1.95
N GLU A 626 15.33 -41.16 -2.21
CA GLU A 626 15.20 -41.75 -3.56
C GLU A 626 13.80 -41.55 -4.18
N ASP A 627 12.79 -41.36 -3.35
CA ASP A 627 11.40 -41.11 -3.81
C ASP A 627 11.18 -39.73 -4.41
N GLY A 628 12.13 -38.78 -4.21
CA GLY A 628 12.02 -37.38 -4.63
C GLY A 628 10.85 -36.58 -4.00
N LYS A 629 10.18 -37.20 -3.01
CA LYS A 629 9.01 -36.60 -2.30
C LYS A 629 9.32 -36.40 -0.82
N THR A 630 10.42 -36.94 -0.35
CA THR A 630 10.90 -36.79 1.02
C THR A 630 12.22 -36.02 0.99
N ALA A 631 12.30 -34.97 1.82
CA ALA A 631 13.52 -34.19 2.04
C ALA A 631 13.94 -34.27 3.49
N SER A 632 15.26 -34.34 3.72
CA SER A 632 15.83 -34.37 5.07
C SER A 632 16.97 -33.36 5.20
N PHE A 633 17.12 -32.80 6.40
CA PHE A 633 18.23 -31.92 6.77
C PHE A 633 18.48 -31.95 8.28
N SER A 634 19.57 -31.32 8.72
CA SER A 634 19.90 -31.24 10.14
C SER A 634 20.35 -29.80 10.48
N ILE A 635 19.94 -29.30 11.66
CA ILE A 635 20.45 -28.06 12.24
C ILE A 635 21.03 -28.38 13.60
N GLY A 636 22.36 -28.28 13.72
CA GLY A 636 23.07 -28.79 14.89
C GLY A 636 22.84 -30.28 15.10
N GLN A 637 22.20 -30.66 16.21
CA GLN A 637 21.85 -32.06 16.52
C GLN A 637 20.41 -32.45 16.14
N LYS A 638 19.55 -31.47 15.84
CA LYS A 638 18.15 -31.71 15.44
C LYS A 638 18.10 -32.20 13.99
N LYS A 639 17.33 -33.23 13.74
CA LYS A 639 17.04 -33.76 12.40
C LYS A 639 15.61 -33.41 12.02
N TYR A 640 15.42 -33.05 10.77
CA TYR A 640 14.14 -32.65 10.20
C TYR A 640 13.86 -33.51 8.97
N GLN A 641 12.60 -33.94 8.83
CA GLN A 641 12.11 -34.65 7.66
C GLN A 641 10.82 -33.99 7.19
N CYS A 642 10.74 -33.71 5.90
CA CYS A 642 9.61 -33.11 5.25
C CYS A 642 9.15 -34.00 4.10
N ASN A 643 7.85 -34.18 3.97
CA ASN A 643 7.26 -34.95 2.89
C ASN A 643 6.32 -34.05 2.10
N TRP A 644 6.42 -34.09 0.76
CA TRP A 644 5.54 -33.37 -0.13
C TRP A 644 5.01 -34.33 -1.21
N TRP A 645 3.80 -34.86 -0.98
CA TRP A 645 3.10 -35.74 -1.90
C TRP A 645 1.62 -35.46 -1.95
N ASP A 646 0.98 -35.86 -3.02
CA ASP A 646 -0.46 -35.72 -3.24
C ASP A 646 -1.00 -34.30 -2.98
N ASP A 647 -0.19 -33.30 -3.39
CA ASP A 647 -0.48 -31.88 -3.21
C ASP A 647 -0.64 -31.43 -1.72
N ARG A 648 -0.07 -32.20 -0.79
CA ARG A 648 -0.04 -31.90 0.64
C ARG A 648 1.35 -31.96 1.22
N PHE A 649 1.65 -31.03 2.10
CA PHE A 649 2.89 -30.97 2.85
C PHE A 649 2.71 -31.61 4.23
N HIS A 650 3.67 -32.45 4.61
CA HIS A 650 3.76 -33.04 5.94
C HIS A 650 5.16 -32.83 6.50
N PHE A 651 5.23 -32.42 7.74
CA PHE A 651 6.48 -32.16 8.45
C PHE A 651 6.56 -33.02 9.70
N ASP A 652 7.67 -33.75 9.82
CA ASP A 652 7.99 -34.55 10.99
C ASP A 652 9.28 -34.03 11.64
N LEU A 653 9.18 -33.68 12.90
CA LEU A 653 10.34 -33.38 13.73
C LEU A 653 10.79 -34.66 14.43
N SER A 654 11.74 -35.36 13.88
CA SER A 654 12.37 -36.50 14.57
C SER A 654 13.50 -35.98 15.47
N CYS A 655 13.23 -35.86 16.78
CA CYS A 655 14.29 -35.69 17.77
C CYS A 655 14.99 -37.03 17.96
N CYS A 656 16.24 -37.15 17.50
CA CYS A 656 17.15 -38.22 17.90
C CYS A 656 18.22 -37.65 18.79
#